data_138ba439da275fca57596260e4b84e01
#
_entry.id   138ba439da275fca57596260e4b84e01
#
_cell.length_a   1.000
_cell.length_b   1.000
_cell.length_c   1.000
_cell.angle_alpha   90.00
_cell.angle_beta   90.00
_cell.angle_gamma   90.00
#
_symmetry.space_group_name_H-M   'P 1'
#
loop_
_entity.id
_entity.type
_entity.pdbx_description
1 polymer ?
#
loop_
_entity_poly.entity_id
_entity_poly.type
_entity_poly.pdbx_seq_one_letter_code
_entity_poly.pdbx_strand_id
1 'polypeptide(L)'
;MPIYQYAAPDNTKITGLDEFADAFLAKCTLGQMISRYMVLVASEQKLLMMRPYQIYAVRNIVRCIDENSGNGYVWHTTGSGKTLTSFKASTLLKANSAIEKCLFVVDRKDLDRQTREEFNRFQEGCVEQNTNTGELVRRMVSDDAAHKVIVCTIQKLGLALDENSRRNKSREKRGLATYIDQLEALRDKRIVFIFDECHRSQFGDNHQAIKEFFPNAQLFGFTGTPIFEQNASYRRIEGDVQTLKTTQDLFQQSLHEYTITHAIEDRNVLRFHVDYYRPDGKNTPKPGETPAKRAVVDTILTKHDAATGGRKFNAIFATSSINDAIEYYELFKASQNEWEKIDPDFVPLSISAVFSPPGDVSADVRQIQEDLPQEQEDNRQDPENKKRALKTIISDYNARCGTNHRIEEFDLYYQDVQQRIKDQQFPNADLPKKGREKLDITIVVDMLLTGFDSKYLNTLYVDKNLKHHGLIQAFSRTNRVLNDTKPYGHILDFRGQQDAVDAAIALFSGAKADKAREIWLVDRAPVVIDKLKEARQALQNFMQSQGLAGKPEDVANLKGDEARVAFVETFKKVQKLQTQLDQYTDLTPEQAAAIQIILPNDEMNAFRGQYLETAQRLRAQQASTGGEKSEQVDQLDFEFVLFASATIDYDYIMKLIADFSAKKPGKATMSREQLIGLIAADSKFIEERDDITEYVKSLRAGEGLDESVIRAGYQEFKAAKAARELADLSAKHGLPAAELQSFVDAVLARRIFDGEKLTELLAPLELGWKARTQKELALMTDLVPLMKKRAGGREISGLKAYED
;
A
#
# COMPACT_ATOMS: atom_id res chain seq x y z
N MET A 1 -17.52 11.48 -3.78
CA MET A 1 -17.49 11.12 -2.34
C MET A 1 -18.00 9.69 -2.21
N PRO A 2 -17.28 8.75 -1.60
CA PRO A 2 -17.79 7.38 -1.51
C PRO A 2 -19.07 7.35 -0.66
N ILE A 3 -20.10 6.71 -1.19
CA ILE A 3 -21.38 6.54 -0.52
C ILE A 3 -21.38 5.18 0.17
N TYR A 4 -21.62 5.16 1.48
CA TYR A 4 -21.72 3.93 2.27
C TYR A 4 -23.15 3.75 2.77
N GLN A 5 -23.63 2.51 2.70
CA GLN A 5 -24.91 2.17 3.29
C GLN A 5 -24.79 2.07 4.81
N TYR A 6 -25.79 2.58 5.51
CA TYR A 6 -25.91 2.36 6.94
C TYR A 6 -26.23 0.88 7.20
N ALA A 7 -25.81 0.35 8.34
CA ALA A 7 -25.97 -1.05 8.68
C ALA A 7 -26.34 -1.22 10.16
N ALA A 8 -27.02 -2.31 10.46
CA ALA A 8 -27.29 -2.77 11.81
C ALA A 8 -26.02 -3.34 12.49
N PRO A 9 -26.03 -3.62 13.82
CA PRO A 9 -24.87 -4.16 14.54
C PRO A 9 -24.33 -5.49 14.02
N ASP A 10 -25.14 -6.28 13.34
CA ASP A 10 -24.78 -7.54 12.69
C ASP A 10 -24.28 -7.35 11.24
N ASN A 11 -24.03 -6.11 10.82
CA ASN A 11 -23.66 -5.68 9.47
C ASN A 11 -24.74 -5.85 8.40
N THR A 12 -25.97 -6.19 8.76
CA THR A 12 -27.11 -6.21 7.82
C THR A 12 -27.38 -4.78 7.31
N LYS A 13 -27.46 -4.62 5.98
CA LYS A 13 -27.70 -3.29 5.38
C LYS A 13 -29.12 -2.82 5.60
N ILE A 14 -29.25 -1.57 6.02
CA ILE A 14 -30.52 -0.87 6.14
C ILE A 14 -30.80 -0.17 4.81
N THR A 15 -31.74 -0.70 4.04
CA THR A 15 -32.07 -0.23 2.69
C THR A 15 -33.41 0.47 2.59
N GLY A 16 -34.31 0.28 3.58
CA GLY A 16 -35.58 0.97 3.68
C GLY A 16 -35.40 2.42 4.14
N LEU A 17 -36.09 3.36 3.49
CA LEU A 17 -36.01 4.79 3.84
C LEU A 17 -36.50 5.06 5.25
N ASP A 18 -37.65 4.51 5.62
CA ASP A 18 -38.26 4.69 6.95
C ASP A 18 -37.38 4.08 8.04
N GLU A 19 -36.89 2.86 7.83
CA GLU A 19 -35.95 2.18 8.74
C GLU A 19 -34.65 2.95 8.91
N PHE A 20 -34.13 3.51 7.81
CA PHE A 20 -32.93 4.36 7.86
C PHE A 20 -33.23 5.66 8.63
N ALA A 21 -34.36 6.29 8.40
CA ALA A 21 -34.73 7.52 9.07
C ALA A 21 -34.86 7.30 10.60
N ASP A 22 -35.51 6.23 11.01
CA ASP A 22 -35.63 5.87 12.42
C ASP A 22 -34.29 5.53 13.08
N ALA A 23 -33.43 4.77 12.39
CA ALA A 23 -32.15 4.33 12.93
C ALA A 23 -31.10 5.44 12.96
N PHE A 24 -31.02 6.28 11.90
CA PHE A 24 -29.94 7.24 11.71
C PHE A 24 -30.32 8.68 11.97
N LEU A 25 -31.52 9.13 11.52
CA LEU A 25 -31.92 10.52 11.61
C LEU A 25 -32.52 10.89 12.98
N ALA A 26 -32.71 9.93 13.89
CA ALA A 26 -33.07 10.23 15.27
C ALA A 26 -32.09 11.27 15.86
N LYS A 27 -32.65 12.35 16.47
CA LYS A 27 -31.89 13.52 16.95
C LYS A 27 -30.66 13.14 17.80
N CYS A 28 -30.80 12.19 18.73
CA CYS A 28 -29.71 11.74 19.58
C CYS A 28 -28.64 10.96 18.79
N THR A 29 -29.05 10.10 17.84
CA THR A 29 -28.16 9.33 16.99
C THR A 29 -27.34 10.26 16.10
N LEU A 30 -28.01 11.17 15.39
CA LEU A 30 -27.34 12.14 14.51
C LEU A 30 -26.37 13.05 15.30
N GLY A 31 -26.81 13.52 16.48
CA GLY A 31 -25.94 14.31 17.37
C GLY A 31 -24.69 13.55 17.81
N GLN A 32 -24.81 12.26 18.15
CA GLN A 32 -23.66 11.41 18.48
C GLN A 32 -22.76 11.15 17.27
N MET A 33 -23.33 10.95 16.08
CA MET A 33 -22.55 10.77 14.84
C MET A 33 -21.63 11.96 14.61
N ILE A 34 -22.15 13.18 14.73
CA ILE A 34 -21.37 14.41 14.53
C ILE A 34 -20.34 14.61 15.64
N SER A 35 -20.74 14.50 16.91
CA SER A 35 -19.89 14.88 18.04
C SER A 35 -18.87 13.81 18.45
N ARG A 36 -19.21 12.52 18.26
CA ARG A 36 -18.38 11.41 18.76
C ARG A 36 -17.67 10.60 17.67
N TYR A 37 -18.25 10.48 16.45
CA TYR A 37 -17.77 9.53 15.45
C TYR A 37 -17.24 10.19 14.17
N MET A 38 -17.15 11.52 14.15
CA MET A 38 -16.37 12.25 13.16
C MET A 38 -14.94 12.48 13.68
N VAL A 39 -13.98 12.45 12.77
CA VAL A 39 -12.57 12.74 13.03
C VAL A 39 -12.10 13.77 12.01
N LEU A 40 -11.70 14.95 12.48
CA LEU A 40 -11.09 15.98 11.63
C LEU A 40 -9.60 15.71 11.51
N VAL A 41 -9.15 15.41 10.29
CA VAL A 41 -7.73 15.32 9.95
C VAL A 41 -7.29 16.72 9.52
N ALA A 42 -6.78 17.50 10.47
CA ALA A 42 -6.50 18.93 10.27
C ALA A 42 -5.42 19.15 9.20
N SER A 43 -4.36 18.34 9.17
CA SER A 43 -3.27 18.41 8.19
C SER A 43 -3.73 18.20 6.74
N GLU A 44 -4.82 17.44 6.53
CA GLU A 44 -5.37 17.15 5.20
C GLU A 44 -6.65 17.93 4.90
N GLN A 45 -7.14 18.74 5.84
CA GLN A 45 -8.42 19.45 5.77
C GLN A 45 -9.59 18.50 5.42
N LYS A 46 -9.55 17.28 5.96
CA LYS A 46 -10.54 16.23 5.70
C LYS A 46 -11.31 15.88 6.95
N LEU A 47 -12.62 15.74 6.78
CA LEU A 47 -13.50 15.21 7.82
C LEU A 47 -13.80 13.75 7.51
N LEU A 48 -13.35 12.85 8.39
CA LEU A 48 -13.62 11.42 8.29
C LEU A 48 -14.85 11.08 9.12
N MET A 49 -15.82 10.37 8.53
CA MET A 49 -16.92 9.74 9.24
C MET A 49 -16.63 8.27 9.44
N MET A 50 -16.72 7.77 10.67
CA MET A 50 -16.58 6.36 10.96
C MET A 50 -17.71 5.55 10.32
N ARG A 51 -17.38 4.36 9.85
CA ARG A 51 -18.34 3.42 9.27
C ARG A 51 -19.16 2.73 10.36
N PRO A 52 -20.39 2.24 10.07
CA PRO A 52 -21.26 1.64 11.08
C PRO A 52 -20.57 0.57 11.93
N TYR A 53 -19.88 -0.39 11.33
CA TYR A 53 -19.18 -1.46 12.05
C TYR A 53 -18.09 -0.92 13.00
N GLN A 54 -17.38 0.15 12.63
CA GLN A 54 -16.39 0.81 13.49
C GLN A 54 -17.08 1.49 14.68
N ILE A 55 -18.21 2.14 14.44
CA ILE A 55 -18.99 2.80 15.50
C ILE A 55 -19.49 1.78 16.51
N TYR A 56 -20.04 0.65 16.04
CA TYR A 56 -20.51 -0.41 16.94
C TYR A 56 -19.38 -1.03 17.75
N ALA A 57 -18.22 -1.27 17.13
CA ALA A 57 -17.05 -1.77 17.85
C ALA A 57 -16.61 -0.80 18.95
N VAL A 58 -16.48 0.50 18.65
CA VAL A 58 -16.12 1.53 19.64
C VAL A 58 -17.16 1.61 20.76
N ARG A 59 -18.45 1.62 20.41
CA ARG A 59 -19.55 1.66 21.40
C ARG A 59 -19.48 0.46 22.36
N ASN A 60 -19.26 -0.73 21.83
CA ASN A 60 -19.20 -1.94 22.64
C ASN A 60 -17.95 -1.99 23.54
N ILE A 61 -16.79 -1.52 23.04
CA ILE A 61 -15.59 -1.35 23.88
C ILE A 61 -15.85 -0.37 25.03
N VAL A 62 -16.35 0.83 24.71
CA VAL A 62 -16.59 1.86 25.73
C VAL A 62 -17.63 1.38 26.75
N ARG A 63 -18.72 0.76 26.29
CA ARG A 63 -19.76 0.19 27.19
C ARG A 63 -19.17 -0.90 28.09
N CYS A 64 -18.38 -1.83 27.54
CA CYS A 64 -17.72 -2.89 28.33
C CYS A 64 -16.82 -2.30 29.43
N ILE A 65 -16.14 -1.18 29.13
CA ILE A 65 -15.30 -0.48 30.10
C ILE A 65 -16.13 0.25 31.14
N ASP A 66 -17.19 0.98 30.73
CA ASP A 66 -18.04 1.75 31.64
C ASP A 66 -18.78 0.82 32.61
N GLU A 67 -19.27 -0.32 32.14
CA GLU A 67 -19.95 -1.34 32.93
C GLU A 67 -19.00 -2.25 33.71
N ASN A 68 -17.69 -2.14 33.49
CA ASN A 68 -16.64 -3.04 34.03
C ASN A 68 -16.98 -4.52 33.79
N SER A 69 -17.47 -4.87 32.60
CA SER A 69 -17.98 -6.19 32.24
C SER A 69 -16.90 -7.15 31.70
N GLY A 70 -15.64 -7.04 32.19
CA GLY A 70 -14.54 -7.90 31.85
C GLY A 70 -13.75 -7.43 30.63
N ASN A 71 -13.17 -8.37 29.90
CA ASN A 71 -12.34 -8.13 28.71
C ASN A 71 -13.14 -8.37 27.43
N GLY A 72 -12.56 -7.97 26.28
CA GLY A 72 -13.22 -8.25 25.00
C GLY A 72 -12.28 -8.21 23.80
N TYR A 73 -12.71 -8.76 22.67
CA TYR A 73 -11.99 -8.60 21.41
C TYR A 73 -12.91 -8.16 20.27
N VAL A 74 -12.30 -7.55 19.28
CA VAL A 74 -12.95 -7.09 18.05
C VAL A 74 -12.34 -7.87 16.89
N TRP A 75 -13.18 -8.64 16.21
CA TRP A 75 -12.80 -9.38 15.02
C TRP A 75 -13.05 -8.52 13.77
N HIS A 76 -12.08 -7.70 13.43
CA HIS A 76 -12.12 -6.86 12.24
C HIS A 76 -11.00 -7.25 11.27
N THR A 77 -11.37 -7.56 10.03
CA THR A 77 -10.42 -7.97 9.00
C THR A 77 -9.36 -6.90 8.72
N THR A 78 -8.27 -7.31 8.11
CA THR A 78 -7.23 -6.38 7.63
C THR A 78 -7.84 -5.43 6.59
N GLY A 79 -7.52 -4.12 6.69
CA GLY A 79 -8.11 -3.09 5.81
C GLY A 79 -9.44 -2.51 6.26
N SER A 80 -10.01 -2.97 7.37
CA SER A 80 -11.22 -2.42 7.96
C SER A 80 -11.02 -1.07 8.68
N GLY A 81 -9.79 -0.57 8.80
CA GLY A 81 -9.47 0.65 9.55
C GLY A 81 -9.45 0.43 11.07
N LYS A 82 -8.87 -0.70 11.52
CA LYS A 82 -8.68 -1.01 12.95
C LYS A 82 -8.00 0.14 13.71
N THR A 83 -6.99 0.78 13.12
CA THR A 83 -6.27 1.91 13.71
C THR A 83 -7.18 3.10 14.02
N LEU A 84 -8.08 3.48 13.11
CA LEU A 84 -9.06 4.53 13.37
C LEU A 84 -10.06 4.13 14.47
N THR A 85 -10.48 2.86 14.48
CA THR A 85 -11.38 2.33 15.50
C THR A 85 -10.76 2.37 16.89
N SER A 86 -9.51 1.91 17.01
CA SER A 86 -8.77 1.90 18.27
C SER A 86 -8.39 3.30 18.74
N PHE A 87 -7.98 4.19 17.82
CA PHE A 87 -7.77 5.61 18.12
C PHE A 87 -9.02 6.23 18.72
N LYS A 88 -10.19 6.01 18.10
CA LYS A 88 -11.44 6.60 18.58
C LYS A 88 -11.86 6.04 19.94
N ALA A 89 -11.73 4.74 20.15
CA ALA A 89 -11.95 4.13 21.47
C ALA A 89 -11.05 4.77 22.53
N SER A 90 -9.73 4.86 22.27
CA SER A 90 -8.77 5.46 23.20
C SER A 90 -9.08 6.93 23.52
N THR A 91 -9.46 7.73 22.51
CA THR A 91 -9.77 9.16 22.72
C THR A 91 -11.06 9.38 23.49
N LEU A 92 -12.08 8.54 23.29
CA LEU A 92 -13.31 8.59 24.10
C LEU A 92 -13.04 8.21 25.58
N LEU A 93 -12.11 7.29 25.82
CA LEU A 93 -11.68 6.91 27.17
C LEU A 93 -10.85 7.98 27.86
N LYS A 94 -10.23 8.91 27.12
CA LYS A 94 -9.48 10.02 27.72
C LYS A 94 -10.34 10.88 28.66
N ALA A 95 -11.63 11.00 28.38
CA ALA A 95 -12.58 11.74 29.20
C ALA A 95 -13.11 10.95 30.42
N ASN A 96 -12.88 9.62 30.47
CA ASN A 96 -13.37 8.79 31.58
C ASN A 96 -12.43 8.89 32.80
N SER A 97 -12.93 9.52 33.88
CA SER A 97 -12.14 9.72 35.12
C SER A 97 -11.88 8.42 35.90
N ALA A 98 -12.66 7.36 35.68
CA ALA A 98 -12.47 6.05 36.33
C ALA A 98 -11.30 5.26 35.75
N ILE A 99 -10.74 5.67 34.59
CA ILE A 99 -9.61 5.04 33.93
C ILE A 99 -8.37 5.89 34.15
N GLU A 100 -7.33 5.30 34.71
CA GLU A 100 -6.05 5.98 34.98
C GLU A 100 -5.25 6.16 33.71
N LYS A 101 -5.04 5.08 32.95
CA LYS A 101 -4.28 5.04 31.69
C LYS A 101 -4.99 4.17 30.66
N CYS A 102 -4.79 4.52 29.38
CA CYS A 102 -5.14 3.70 28.22
C CYS A 102 -3.86 3.44 27.41
N LEU A 103 -3.41 2.19 27.36
CA LEU A 103 -2.24 1.78 26.59
C LEU A 103 -2.70 1.11 25.30
N PHE A 104 -2.26 1.65 24.16
CA PHE A 104 -2.37 0.97 22.88
C PHE A 104 -1.07 0.20 22.64
N VAL A 105 -1.18 -1.12 22.63
CA VAL A 105 -0.02 -2.03 22.58
C VAL A 105 0.05 -2.67 21.21
N VAL A 106 1.14 -2.43 20.51
CA VAL A 106 1.44 -3.00 19.20
C VAL A 106 2.51 -4.08 19.31
N ASP A 107 2.47 -5.01 18.36
CA ASP A 107 3.38 -6.16 18.36
C ASP A 107 4.81 -5.78 17.94
N ARG A 108 4.97 -4.91 16.91
CA ARG A 108 6.28 -4.59 16.32
C ARG A 108 6.61 -3.10 16.35
N LYS A 109 7.92 -2.80 16.32
CA LYS A 109 8.43 -1.43 16.26
C LYS A 109 7.98 -0.67 15.01
N ASP A 110 7.92 -1.33 13.87
CA ASP A 110 7.42 -0.72 12.63
C ASP A 110 5.94 -0.37 12.74
N LEU A 111 5.14 -1.24 13.37
CA LEU A 111 3.74 -0.96 13.66
C LEU A 111 3.58 0.14 14.71
N ASP A 112 4.48 0.22 15.72
CA ASP A 112 4.51 1.32 16.71
C ASP A 112 4.68 2.67 15.98
N ARG A 113 5.62 2.77 15.04
CA ARG A 113 5.82 3.99 14.25
C ARG A 113 4.61 4.31 13.38
N GLN A 114 4.12 3.36 12.58
CA GLN A 114 2.96 3.56 11.71
C GLN A 114 1.71 3.94 12.51
N THR A 115 1.46 3.28 13.63
CA THR A 115 0.32 3.58 14.51
C THR A 115 0.42 4.98 15.11
N ARG A 116 1.62 5.39 15.54
CA ARG A 116 1.83 6.76 16.08
C ARG A 116 1.65 7.83 15.00
N GLU A 117 2.20 7.59 13.80
CA GLU A 117 2.01 8.48 12.66
C GLU A 117 0.52 8.63 12.31
N GLU A 118 -0.24 7.51 12.28
CA GLU A 118 -1.69 7.56 12.06
C GLU A 118 -2.45 8.23 13.19
N PHE A 119 -2.12 7.95 14.46
CA PHE A 119 -2.77 8.60 15.61
C PHE A 119 -2.50 10.10 15.59
N ASN A 120 -1.26 10.53 15.32
CA ASN A 120 -0.91 11.94 15.21
C ASN A 120 -1.50 12.59 13.95
N ARG A 121 -1.71 11.84 12.86
CA ARG A 121 -2.46 12.29 11.70
C ARG A 121 -3.93 12.56 12.03
N PHE A 122 -4.56 11.70 12.85
CA PHE A 122 -5.94 11.92 13.31
C PHE A 122 -6.05 13.07 14.31
N GLN A 123 -5.08 13.21 15.19
CA GLN A 123 -4.99 14.30 16.16
C GLN A 123 -3.52 14.60 16.45
N GLU A 124 -3.04 15.74 16.02
CA GLU A 124 -1.65 16.17 16.20
C GLU A 124 -1.25 16.18 17.67
N GLY A 125 -0.08 15.64 17.97
CA GLY A 125 0.47 15.56 19.34
C GLY A 125 -0.30 14.64 20.29
N CYS A 126 -1.24 13.79 19.81
CA CYS A 126 -1.98 12.91 20.69
C CYS A 126 -1.12 11.79 21.29
N VAL A 127 -0.04 11.43 20.62
CA VAL A 127 0.90 10.38 21.05
C VAL A 127 2.33 10.79 20.75
N GLU A 128 3.17 10.73 21.77
CA GLU A 128 4.60 10.97 21.65
C GLU A 128 5.40 9.66 21.52
N GLN A 129 6.63 9.77 21.02
CA GLN A 129 7.51 8.62 20.85
C GLN A 129 8.05 8.12 22.19
N ASN A 130 7.90 6.81 22.46
CA ASN A 130 8.60 6.15 23.55
C ASN A 130 9.95 5.62 23.05
N THR A 131 11.02 6.35 23.27
CA THR A 131 12.36 5.99 22.81
C THR A 131 12.89 4.72 23.48
N ASN A 132 12.51 4.48 24.75
CA ASN A 132 12.95 3.33 25.52
C ASN A 132 11.96 2.95 26.64
N THR A 133 12.22 1.83 27.33
CA THR A 133 11.40 1.34 28.44
C THR A 133 11.28 2.33 29.60
N GLY A 134 12.35 3.09 29.92
CA GLY A 134 12.32 4.09 30.98
C GLY A 134 11.36 5.24 30.66
N GLU A 135 11.32 5.68 29.42
CA GLU A 135 10.39 6.72 28.96
C GLU A 135 8.92 6.24 29.03
N LEU A 136 8.67 4.98 28.62
CA LEU A 136 7.35 4.37 28.78
C LEU A 136 6.91 4.40 30.25
N VAL A 137 7.76 3.92 31.18
CA VAL A 137 7.44 3.90 32.62
C VAL A 137 7.24 5.30 33.17
N ARG A 138 8.08 6.27 32.81
CA ARG A 138 7.92 7.68 33.19
C ARG A 138 6.54 8.23 32.81
N ARG A 139 6.07 7.95 31.60
CA ARG A 139 4.76 8.39 31.13
C ARG A 139 3.61 7.65 31.79
N MET A 140 3.78 6.37 32.08
CA MET A 140 2.75 5.61 32.78
C MET A 140 2.49 6.18 34.19
N VAL A 141 3.53 6.56 34.91
CA VAL A 141 3.40 7.13 36.30
C VAL A 141 3.14 8.63 36.32
N SER A 142 3.16 9.31 35.20
CA SER A 142 2.92 10.76 35.08
C SER A 142 1.43 11.10 35.25
N ASP A 143 1.10 12.13 35.99
CA ASP A 143 -0.26 12.67 36.14
C ASP A 143 -0.67 13.60 35.00
N ASP A 144 0.21 13.84 34.01
CA ASP A 144 -0.11 14.69 32.86
C ASP A 144 -1.21 14.07 32.00
N ALA A 145 -2.27 14.84 31.74
CA ALA A 145 -3.40 14.44 30.88
C ALA A 145 -2.96 14.09 29.43
N ALA A 146 -1.83 14.64 28.95
CA ALA A 146 -1.24 14.27 27.68
C ALA A 146 -0.78 12.79 27.67
N HIS A 147 -0.35 12.27 28.82
CA HIS A 147 0.09 10.89 29.01
C HIS A 147 -1.02 9.92 29.42
N LYS A 148 -2.29 10.28 29.27
CA LYS A 148 -3.41 9.38 29.56
C LYS A 148 -3.57 8.28 28.50
N VAL A 149 -3.26 8.58 27.22
CA VAL A 149 -3.21 7.62 26.12
C VAL A 149 -1.76 7.45 25.70
N ILE A 150 -1.26 6.21 25.72
CA ILE A 150 0.13 5.86 25.44
C ILE A 150 0.16 4.76 24.37
N VAL A 151 0.95 4.92 23.30
CA VAL A 151 1.24 3.84 22.34
C VAL A 151 2.60 3.24 22.68
N CYS A 152 2.69 1.92 22.76
CA CYS A 152 3.94 1.23 23.07
C CYS A 152 3.99 -0.15 22.39
N THR A 153 5.18 -0.75 22.32
CA THR A 153 5.33 -2.13 21.91
C THR A 153 5.16 -3.09 23.09
N ILE A 154 4.67 -4.30 22.80
CA ILE A 154 4.50 -5.35 23.82
C ILE A 154 5.83 -5.72 24.49
N GLN A 155 6.94 -5.68 23.75
CA GLN A 155 8.28 -5.98 24.28
C GLN A 155 8.74 -4.93 25.30
N LYS A 156 8.49 -3.64 25.06
CA LYS A 156 8.83 -2.59 26.03
C LYS A 156 8.06 -2.76 27.33
N LEU A 157 6.78 -3.12 27.23
CA LEU A 157 5.92 -3.38 28.38
C LEU A 157 6.37 -4.65 29.12
N GLY A 158 6.63 -5.74 28.41
CA GLY A 158 7.16 -6.99 28.99
C GLY A 158 8.49 -6.76 29.72
N LEU A 159 9.45 -6.01 29.13
CA LEU A 159 10.72 -5.67 29.77
C LEU A 159 10.57 -4.80 31.04
N ALA A 160 9.51 -3.98 31.10
CA ALA A 160 9.22 -3.19 32.30
C ALA A 160 8.71 -4.06 33.44
N LEU A 161 7.89 -5.09 33.11
CA LEU A 161 7.25 -5.99 34.09
C LEU A 161 8.10 -7.22 34.47
N ASP A 162 9.19 -7.50 33.73
CA ASP A 162 10.09 -8.63 34.03
C ASP A 162 11.16 -8.23 35.06
N GLU A 163 11.03 -8.76 36.28
CA GLU A 163 12.01 -8.58 37.35
C GLU A 163 13.42 -9.02 36.92
N ASN A 164 13.49 -10.07 36.12
CA ASN A 164 14.74 -10.67 35.68
C ASN A 164 15.35 -9.97 34.47
N SER A 165 14.68 -8.98 33.91
CA SER A 165 15.21 -8.23 32.76
C SER A 165 16.57 -7.61 33.07
N ARG A 166 17.47 -7.63 32.07
CA ARG A 166 18.81 -7.00 32.21
C ARG A 166 18.71 -5.54 32.65
N ARG A 167 17.63 -4.86 32.28
CA ARG A 167 17.41 -3.45 32.65
C ARG A 167 17.03 -3.27 34.10
N ASN A 168 16.12 -4.08 34.64
CA ASN A 168 15.75 -4.04 36.03
C ASN A 168 16.96 -4.44 36.92
N LYS A 169 17.67 -5.53 36.60
CA LYS A 169 18.89 -5.92 37.29
C LYS A 169 20.00 -4.87 37.22
N SER A 170 20.14 -4.16 36.10
CA SER A 170 21.13 -3.06 36.01
C SER A 170 20.76 -1.85 36.88
N ARG A 171 19.46 -1.54 37.02
CA ARG A 171 18.98 -0.47 37.91
C ARG A 171 19.19 -0.83 39.38
N GLU A 172 18.83 -2.05 39.75
CA GLU A 172 19.03 -2.59 41.10
C GLU A 172 20.51 -2.53 41.52
N LYS A 173 21.41 -3.02 40.65
CA LYS A 173 22.88 -2.92 40.89
C LYS A 173 23.39 -1.49 41.05
N ARG A 174 22.69 -0.50 40.56
CA ARG A 174 23.01 0.93 40.70
C ARG A 174 22.31 1.59 41.89
N GLY A 175 21.53 0.83 42.66
CA GLY A 175 20.75 1.35 43.79
C GLY A 175 19.58 2.25 43.37
N LEU A 176 19.10 2.10 42.12
CA LEU A 176 17.97 2.84 41.58
C LEU A 176 16.72 1.97 41.68
N ALA A 177 15.56 2.59 41.96
CA ALA A 177 14.27 1.90 41.90
C ALA A 177 14.09 1.18 40.56
N THR A 178 13.67 -0.10 40.57
CA THR A 178 13.39 -0.86 39.36
C THR A 178 12.20 -0.27 38.64
N TYR A 179 11.91 -0.70 37.43
CA TYR A 179 10.70 -0.27 36.69
C TYR A 179 9.43 -0.79 37.38
N ILE A 180 9.49 -1.97 37.95
CA ILE A 180 8.41 -2.57 38.74
C ILE A 180 8.10 -1.73 39.97
N ASP A 181 9.11 -1.34 40.74
CA ASP A 181 8.94 -0.47 41.93
C ASP A 181 8.27 0.85 41.55
N GLN A 182 8.62 1.42 40.38
CA GLN A 182 8.01 2.67 39.90
C GLN A 182 6.56 2.49 39.47
N LEU A 183 6.19 1.32 38.92
CA LEU A 183 4.84 1.01 38.46
C LEU A 183 3.92 0.56 39.60
N GLU A 184 4.46 0.27 40.81
CA GLU A 184 3.67 -0.22 41.96
C GLU A 184 2.51 0.72 42.31
N ALA A 185 2.69 2.04 42.15
CA ALA A 185 1.64 3.04 42.37
C ALA A 185 0.42 2.89 41.43
N LEU A 186 0.58 2.19 40.30
CA LEU A 186 -0.46 1.93 39.32
C LEU A 186 -1.09 0.54 39.46
N ARG A 187 -0.57 -0.33 40.32
CA ARG A 187 -0.97 -1.74 40.43
C ARG A 187 -2.47 -1.93 40.63
N ASP A 188 -3.05 -1.18 41.51
CA ASP A 188 -4.47 -1.27 41.88
C ASP A 188 -5.36 -0.32 41.09
N LYS A 189 -4.77 0.45 40.16
CA LYS A 189 -5.51 1.40 39.32
C LYS A 189 -6.20 0.67 38.16
N ARG A 190 -7.28 1.24 37.66
CA ARG A 190 -7.94 0.75 36.44
C ARG A 190 -7.16 1.24 35.22
N ILE A 191 -6.53 0.30 34.54
CA ILE A 191 -5.78 0.54 33.30
C ILE A 191 -6.45 -0.24 32.18
N VAL A 192 -6.58 0.37 31.02
CA VAL A 192 -7.11 -0.26 29.80
C VAL A 192 -5.95 -0.54 28.87
N PHE A 193 -5.82 -1.78 28.42
CA PHE A 193 -4.89 -2.19 27.40
C PHE A 193 -5.65 -2.56 26.13
N ILE A 194 -5.29 -1.95 25.01
CA ILE A 194 -5.83 -2.25 23.70
C ILE A 194 -4.69 -2.85 22.86
N PHE A 195 -4.84 -4.08 22.43
CA PHE A 195 -3.82 -4.83 21.68
C PHE A 195 -4.18 -4.90 20.20
N ASP A 196 -3.24 -4.51 19.34
CA ASP A 196 -3.37 -4.78 17.91
C ASP A 196 -2.74 -6.13 17.54
N GLU A 197 -3.33 -6.82 16.55
CA GLU A 197 -2.92 -8.14 16.07
C GLU A 197 -2.73 -9.17 17.21
N CYS A 198 -3.70 -9.23 18.11
CA CYS A 198 -3.65 -9.98 19.37
C CYS A 198 -3.61 -11.52 19.23
N HIS A 199 -3.58 -12.06 18.02
CA HIS A 199 -3.50 -13.50 17.71
C HIS A 199 -2.06 -14.05 17.75
N ARG A 200 -1.04 -13.23 17.98
CA ARG A 200 0.36 -13.66 17.93
C ARG A 200 0.80 -14.42 19.17
N SER A 201 1.72 -15.39 19.01
CA SER A 201 2.16 -16.34 20.03
C SER A 201 2.83 -15.71 21.25
N GLN A 202 3.54 -14.59 21.10
CA GLN A 202 4.19 -13.87 22.19
C GLN A 202 3.19 -13.15 23.12
N PHE A 203 1.94 -13.04 22.67
CA PHE A 203 0.90 -12.36 23.42
C PHE A 203 0.53 -13.13 24.72
N GLY A 204 0.56 -14.48 24.71
CA GLY A 204 0.14 -15.29 25.84
C GLY A 204 0.95 -15.06 27.12
N ASP A 205 2.27 -15.02 27.03
CA ASP A 205 3.17 -14.87 28.19
C ASP A 205 3.11 -13.42 28.73
N ASN A 206 3.16 -12.43 27.86
CA ASN A 206 3.04 -11.02 28.26
C ASN A 206 1.66 -10.67 28.82
N HIS A 207 0.59 -11.28 28.30
CA HIS A 207 -0.76 -11.14 28.79
C HIS A 207 -0.89 -11.61 30.25
N GLN A 208 -0.26 -12.74 30.59
CA GLN A 208 -0.26 -13.26 31.96
C GLN A 208 0.50 -12.30 32.89
N ALA A 209 1.68 -11.84 32.52
CA ALA A 209 2.46 -10.88 33.30
C ALA A 209 1.69 -9.55 33.54
N ILE A 210 0.98 -9.05 32.52
CA ILE A 210 0.15 -7.86 32.67
C ILE A 210 -0.99 -8.09 33.65
N LYS A 211 -1.69 -9.21 33.58
CA LYS A 211 -2.79 -9.53 34.52
C LYS A 211 -2.33 -9.77 35.95
N GLU A 212 -1.18 -10.39 36.12
CA GLU A 212 -0.59 -10.62 37.42
C GLU A 212 -0.16 -9.30 38.10
N PHE A 213 0.42 -8.38 37.33
CA PHE A 213 0.87 -7.11 37.86
C PHE A 213 -0.28 -6.09 38.01
N PHE A 214 -1.24 -6.03 37.05
CA PHE A 214 -2.37 -5.10 37.06
C PHE A 214 -3.70 -5.87 37.22
N PRO A 215 -4.08 -6.29 38.43
CA PRO A 215 -5.27 -7.14 38.62
C PRO A 215 -6.58 -6.49 38.20
N ASN A 216 -6.66 -5.15 38.21
CA ASN A 216 -7.82 -4.37 37.83
C ASN A 216 -7.78 -3.92 36.35
N ALA A 217 -6.85 -4.43 35.55
CA ALA A 217 -6.75 -4.08 34.15
C ALA A 217 -7.83 -4.75 33.28
N GLN A 218 -8.35 -4.01 32.31
CA GLN A 218 -9.19 -4.54 31.26
C GLN A 218 -8.41 -4.63 29.94
N LEU A 219 -8.56 -5.74 29.25
CA LEU A 219 -7.79 -6.08 28.06
C LEU A 219 -8.71 -6.20 26.86
N PHE A 220 -8.40 -5.46 25.79
CA PHE A 220 -9.14 -5.47 24.55
C PHE A 220 -8.23 -5.85 23.39
N GLY A 221 -8.66 -6.84 22.56
CA GLY A 221 -7.88 -7.32 21.43
C GLY A 221 -8.50 -6.90 20.10
N PHE A 222 -7.68 -6.43 19.15
CA PHE A 222 -8.06 -6.29 17.75
C PHE A 222 -7.35 -7.37 16.94
N THR A 223 -8.10 -8.08 16.09
CA THR A 223 -7.51 -9.07 15.18
C THR A 223 -8.36 -9.24 13.93
N GLY A 224 -7.71 -9.49 12.79
CA GLY A 224 -8.37 -9.91 11.55
C GLY A 224 -8.55 -11.43 11.45
N THR A 225 -7.78 -12.18 12.25
CA THR A 225 -7.69 -13.64 12.20
C THR A 225 -7.63 -14.22 13.61
N PRO A 226 -8.78 -14.33 14.32
CA PRO A 226 -8.81 -14.91 15.66
C PRO A 226 -8.24 -16.33 15.71
N ILE A 227 -7.73 -16.72 16.88
CA ILE A 227 -7.34 -18.10 17.16
C ILE A 227 -8.57 -18.81 17.68
N PHE A 228 -9.02 -19.82 16.95
CA PHE A 228 -10.05 -20.79 17.32
C PHE A 228 -9.40 -22.12 17.70
N GLU A 229 -10.18 -23.07 18.20
CA GLU A 229 -9.68 -24.41 18.50
C GLU A 229 -9.06 -25.09 17.26
N GLN A 230 -9.66 -24.86 16.07
CA GLN A 230 -9.25 -25.50 14.81
C GLN A 230 -7.89 -25.00 14.30
N ASN A 231 -7.49 -23.80 14.66
CA ASN A 231 -6.21 -23.20 14.22
C ASN A 231 -5.25 -22.91 15.39
N ALA A 232 -5.57 -23.35 16.59
CA ALA A 232 -4.70 -23.30 17.74
C ALA A 232 -3.48 -24.23 17.56
N SER A 233 -2.29 -23.74 17.87
CA SER A 233 -1.07 -24.54 17.84
C SER A 233 -0.92 -25.33 19.13
N TYR A 234 -0.34 -26.54 19.05
CA TYR A 234 -0.01 -27.37 20.20
C TYR A 234 1.49 -27.23 20.50
N ARG A 235 1.87 -26.85 21.73
CA ARG A 235 3.26 -26.93 22.20
C ARG A 235 3.45 -28.21 23.02
N ARG A 236 4.50 -28.97 22.70
CA ARG A 236 4.96 -30.09 23.54
C ARG A 236 5.96 -29.51 24.56
N ILE A 237 5.61 -29.54 25.85
CA ILE A 237 6.49 -29.18 26.94
C ILE A 237 6.63 -30.45 27.81
N GLU A 238 7.83 -31.01 27.89
CA GLU A 238 8.20 -32.16 28.78
C GLU A 238 7.23 -33.36 28.77
N GLY A 239 6.73 -33.73 27.60
CA GLY A 239 5.86 -34.92 27.46
C GLY A 239 4.36 -34.60 27.50
N ASP A 240 3.92 -33.46 27.94
CA ASP A 240 2.53 -33.02 27.91
C ASP A 240 2.24 -32.13 26.69
N VAL A 241 1.06 -32.27 26.10
CA VAL A 241 0.56 -31.45 25.00
C VAL A 241 -0.26 -30.32 25.61
N GLN A 242 0.27 -29.12 25.63
CA GLN A 242 -0.51 -27.92 25.98
C GLN A 242 -1.06 -27.25 24.73
N THR A 243 -2.38 -27.08 24.67
CA THR A 243 -3.05 -26.28 23.64
C THR A 243 -2.83 -24.80 23.94
N LEU A 244 -2.43 -24.02 22.91
CA LEU A 244 -2.43 -22.58 23.04
C LEU A 244 -3.86 -22.08 23.25
N LYS A 245 -4.04 -21.12 24.15
CA LYS A 245 -5.34 -20.52 24.44
C LYS A 245 -5.94 -19.88 23.19
N THR A 246 -7.23 -20.02 23.00
CA THR A 246 -7.97 -19.32 21.95
C THR A 246 -8.06 -17.83 22.22
N THR A 247 -8.41 -17.03 21.22
CA THR A 247 -8.66 -15.59 21.41
C THR A 247 -9.77 -15.36 22.44
N GLN A 248 -10.78 -16.24 22.48
CA GLN A 248 -11.87 -16.16 23.46
C GLN A 248 -11.39 -16.51 24.88
N ASP A 249 -10.48 -17.45 25.07
CA ASP A 249 -9.91 -17.76 26.38
C ASP A 249 -9.15 -16.56 26.97
N LEU A 250 -8.50 -15.77 26.13
CA LEU A 250 -7.73 -14.60 26.53
C LEU A 250 -8.61 -13.38 26.81
N PHE A 251 -9.60 -13.12 25.94
CA PHE A 251 -10.38 -11.89 25.94
C PHE A 251 -11.85 -12.09 26.36
N GLN A 252 -12.29 -13.32 26.68
CA GLN A 252 -13.59 -13.68 27.22
C GLN A 252 -14.76 -13.56 26.21
N GLN A 253 -14.94 -12.43 25.52
CA GLN A 253 -16.09 -12.19 24.67
C GLN A 253 -15.75 -11.46 23.36
N SER A 254 -16.45 -11.82 22.27
CA SER A 254 -16.45 -11.04 21.03
C SER A 254 -17.35 -9.81 21.21
N LEU A 255 -16.79 -8.63 20.99
CA LEU A 255 -17.53 -7.37 21.09
C LEU A 255 -18.16 -6.95 19.77
N HIS A 256 -17.49 -7.24 18.67
CA HIS A 256 -18.00 -6.98 17.32
C HIS A 256 -17.23 -7.80 16.27
N GLU A 257 -17.94 -8.19 15.21
CA GLU A 257 -17.39 -8.97 14.11
C GLU A 257 -17.58 -8.24 12.78
N TYR A 258 -16.50 -8.00 12.07
CA TYR A 258 -16.50 -7.51 10.70
C TYR A 258 -15.46 -8.30 9.91
N THR A 259 -15.89 -9.45 9.39
CA THR A 259 -15.02 -10.42 8.72
C THR A 259 -14.61 -9.95 7.33
N ILE A 260 -13.68 -10.65 6.71
CA ILE A 260 -13.27 -10.37 5.33
C ILE A 260 -14.45 -10.54 4.35
N THR A 261 -15.40 -11.42 4.64
CA THR A 261 -16.63 -11.59 3.87
C THR A 261 -17.44 -10.29 3.82
N HIS A 262 -17.68 -9.68 4.98
CA HIS A 262 -18.36 -8.38 5.06
C HIS A 262 -17.58 -7.27 4.32
N ALA A 263 -16.25 -7.30 4.47
CA ALA A 263 -15.41 -6.28 3.83
C ALA A 263 -15.39 -6.39 2.30
N ILE A 264 -15.47 -7.60 1.74
CA ILE A 264 -15.60 -7.82 0.29
C ILE A 264 -16.99 -7.37 -0.20
N GLU A 265 -18.07 -7.72 0.51
CA GLU A 265 -19.43 -7.30 0.18
C GLU A 265 -19.59 -5.78 0.22
N ASP A 266 -18.91 -5.13 1.16
CA ASP A 266 -18.86 -3.67 1.29
C ASP A 266 -17.91 -3.00 0.29
N ARG A 267 -17.18 -3.79 -0.50
CA ARG A 267 -16.12 -3.30 -1.41
C ARG A 267 -15.01 -2.52 -0.68
N ASN A 268 -14.78 -2.82 0.59
CA ASN A 268 -13.68 -2.26 1.37
C ASN A 268 -12.37 -2.95 1.08
N VAL A 269 -12.42 -4.20 0.64
CA VAL A 269 -11.30 -4.99 0.12
C VAL A 269 -11.74 -5.73 -1.13
N LEU A 270 -10.76 -6.13 -1.94
CA LEU A 270 -10.99 -6.85 -3.18
C LEU A 270 -11.15 -8.36 -2.92
N ARG A 271 -11.80 -9.05 -3.87
CA ARG A 271 -11.79 -10.50 -4.00
C ARG A 271 -10.40 -11.00 -4.37
N PHE A 272 -10.20 -12.33 -4.35
CA PHE A 272 -8.96 -12.95 -4.76
C PHE A 272 -9.14 -13.75 -6.07
N HIS A 273 -8.13 -13.69 -6.92
CA HIS A 273 -7.89 -14.67 -7.96
C HIS A 273 -6.75 -15.57 -7.49
N VAL A 274 -6.98 -16.87 -7.38
CA VAL A 274 -5.98 -17.84 -6.96
C VAL A 274 -5.69 -18.78 -8.11
N ASP A 275 -4.49 -18.67 -8.69
CA ASP A 275 -3.96 -19.57 -9.72
C ASP A 275 -3.07 -20.63 -9.04
N TYR A 276 -3.40 -21.88 -9.23
CA TYR A 276 -2.64 -23.02 -8.69
C TYR A 276 -1.74 -23.58 -9.79
N TYR A 277 -0.46 -23.29 -9.70
CA TYR A 277 0.50 -23.84 -10.64
C TYR A 277 0.64 -25.34 -10.47
N ARG A 278 0.40 -26.08 -11.52
CA ARG A 278 0.60 -27.54 -11.60
C ARG A 278 1.56 -27.82 -12.73
N PRO A 279 2.77 -28.30 -12.44
CA PRO A 279 3.69 -28.70 -13.49
C PRO A 279 3.12 -29.91 -14.26
N ASP A 280 3.21 -29.83 -15.60
CA ASP A 280 2.80 -30.94 -16.47
C ASP A 280 3.83 -32.05 -16.47
N GLY A 281 3.38 -33.31 -16.29
CA GLY A 281 4.22 -34.52 -16.49
C GLY A 281 4.28 -35.48 -15.32
N LYS A 282 4.73 -36.73 -15.65
CA LYS A 282 4.84 -37.84 -14.68
C LYS A 282 6.10 -37.80 -13.80
N ASN A 283 7.14 -37.04 -14.22
CA ASN A 283 8.41 -36.88 -13.50
C ASN A 283 8.62 -35.40 -13.12
N THR A 284 7.76 -34.86 -12.27
CA THR A 284 7.93 -33.50 -11.78
C THR A 284 8.94 -33.45 -10.65
N PRO A 285 9.91 -32.51 -10.66
CA PRO A 285 10.81 -32.29 -9.53
C PRO A 285 10.01 -31.97 -8.27
N LYS A 286 10.51 -32.43 -7.12
CA LYS A 286 9.85 -32.14 -5.84
C LYS A 286 9.97 -30.66 -5.49
N PRO A 287 8.93 -30.07 -4.88
CA PRO A 287 9.03 -28.71 -4.35
C PRO A 287 10.27 -28.56 -3.47
N GLY A 288 11.04 -27.49 -3.68
CA GLY A 288 12.29 -27.22 -2.97
C GLY A 288 13.56 -27.69 -3.68
N GLU A 289 13.47 -28.58 -4.68
CA GLU A 289 14.62 -28.94 -5.53
C GLU A 289 14.91 -27.82 -6.54
N THR A 290 16.20 -27.58 -6.86
CA THR A 290 16.62 -26.52 -7.79
C THR A 290 15.91 -26.57 -9.15
N PRO A 291 15.67 -27.72 -9.79
CA PRO A 291 14.89 -27.77 -11.04
C PRO A 291 13.45 -27.30 -10.87
N ALA A 292 12.80 -27.59 -9.71
CA ALA A 292 11.47 -27.09 -9.42
C ALA A 292 11.47 -25.57 -9.21
N LYS A 293 12.46 -25.04 -8.50
CA LYS A 293 12.64 -23.60 -8.30
C LYS A 293 12.90 -22.88 -9.62
N ARG A 294 13.67 -23.49 -10.54
CA ARG A 294 13.88 -22.93 -11.88
C ARG A 294 12.56 -22.82 -12.64
N ALA A 295 11.72 -23.85 -12.62
CA ALA A 295 10.40 -23.84 -13.25
C ALA A 295 9.47 -22.77 -12.63
N VAL A 296 9.56 -22.52 -11.32
CA VAL A 296 8.86 -21.43 -10.65
C VAL A 296 9.30 -20.06 -11.18
N VAL A 297 10.63 -19.84 -11.28
CA VAL A 297 11.19 -18.60 -11.82
C VAL A 297 10.74 -18.37 -13.26
N ASP A 298 10.85 -19.36 -14.14
CA ASP A 298 10.46 -19.25 -15.54
C ASP A 298 8.95 -18.97 -15.67
N THR A 299 8.11 -19.57 -14.82
CA THR A 299 6.68 -19.30 -14.76
C THR A 299 6.40 -17.87 -14.33
N ILE A 300 7.10 -17.36 -13.31
CA ILE A 300 6.93 -15.98 -12.86
C ILE A 300 7.36 -15.00 -13.96
N LEU A 301 8.51 -15.23 -14.61
CA LEU A 301 8.99 -14.38 -15.72
C LEU A 301 7.97 -14.31 -16.86
N THR A 302 7.31 -15.41 -17.18
CA THR A 302 6.31 -15.48 -18.25
C THR A 302 4.99 -14.80 -17.87
N LYS A 303 4.54 -14.94 -16.60
CA LYS A 303 3.21 -14.52 -16.16
C LYS A 303 3.19 -13.14 -15.49
N HIS A 304 4.33 -12.58 -15.13
CA HIS A 304 4.41 -11.38 -14.28
C HIS A 304 3.73 -10.16 -14.91
N ASP A 305 3.93 -9.92 -16.20
CA ASP A 305 3.35 -8.76 -16.88
C ASP A 305 1.81 -8.82 -16.85
N ALA A 306 1.22 -9.99 -17.11
CA ALA A 306 -0.22 -10.18 -17.00
C ALA A 306 -0.68 -10.00 -15.53
N ALA A 307 -0.08 -10.73 -14.59
CA ALA A 307 -0.43 -10.69 -13.17
C ALA A 307 -0.42 -9.28 -12.58
N THR A 308 0.49 -8.42 -13.04
CA THR A 308 0.69 -7.06 -12.52
C THR A 308 0.14 -5.95 -13.42
N GLY A 309 -0.69 -6.31 -14.41
CA GLY A 309 -1.31 -5.36 -15.34
C GLY A 309 -0.26 -4.58 -16.14
N GLY A 310 0.71 -5.27 -16.76
CA GLY A 310 1.80 -4.66 -17.50
C GLY A 310 2.84 -3.97 -16.62
N ARG A 311 3.14 -4.52 -15.45
CA ARG A 311 4.04 -3.97 -14.42
C ARG A 311 3.56 -2.65 -13.81
N LYS A 312 2.25 -2.39 -13.81
CA LYS A 312 1.69 -1.24 -13.08
C LYS A 312 1.73 -1.47 -11.57
N PHE A 313 1.57 -2.72 -11.16
CA PHE A 313 1.55 -3.12 -9.76
C PHE A 313 2.86 -3.79 -9.36
N ASN A 314 3.03 -3.97 -8.05
CA ASN A 314 4.17 -4.67 -7.44
C ASN A 314 3.75 -6.09 -7.04
N ALA A 315 4.72 -6.99 -6.93
CA ALA A 315 4.54 -8.33 -6.40
C ALA A 315 5.45 -8.60 -5.20
N ILE A 316 4.98 -9.43 -4.28
CA ILE A 316 5.79 -10.09 -3.25
C ILE A 316 5.93 -11.56 -3.61
N PHE A 317 7.11 -12.11 -3.40
CA PHE A 317 7.37 -13.54 -3.54
C PHE A 317 7.74 -14.15 -2.19
N ALA A 318 6.84 -14.93 -1.61
CA ALA A 318 7.01 -15.60 -0.33
C ALA A 318 7.72 -16.94 -0.51
N THR A 319 8.86 -17.11 0.15
CA THR A 319 9.71 -18.30 0.13
C THR A 319 9.77 -18.98 1.50
N SER A 320 10.13 -20.28 1.52
CA SER A 320 10.07 -21.08 2.74
C SER A 320 11.19 -20.77 3.74
N SER A 321 12.35 -20.30 3.28
CA SER A 321 13.52 -20.03 4.11
C SER A 321 14.41 -18.91 3.52
N ILE A 322 15.35 -18.40 4.32
CA ILE A 322 16.35 -17.43 3.83
C ILE A 322 17.22 -18.06 2.73
N ASN A 323 17.58 -19.34 2.86
CA ASN A 323 18.35 -20.03 1.81
C ASN A 323 17.57 -20.10 0.50
N ASP A 324 16.26 -20.39 0.55
CA ASP A 324 15.40 -20.37 -0.62
C ASP A 324 15.31 -18.99 -1.24
N ALA A 325 15.19 -17.95 -0.41
CA ALA A 325 15.14 -16.56 -0.90
C ALA A 325 16.44 -16.18 -1.66
N ILE A 326 17.59 -16.57 -1.14
CA ILE A 326 18.89 -16.35 -1.79
C ILE A 326 19.00 -17.14 -3.10
N GLU A 327 18.64 -18.44 -3.10
CA GLU A 327 18.69 -19.28 -4.29
C GLU A 327 17.73 -18.75 -5.38
N TYR A 328 16.52 -18.34 -5.03
CA TYR A 328 15.59 -17.72 -5.97
C TYR A 328 16.13 -16.41 -6.55
N TYR A 329 16.75 -15.57 -5.72
CA TYR A 329 17.36 -14.33 -6.20
C TYR A 329 18.42 -14.60 -7.28
N GLU A 330 19.32 -15.57 -7.05
CA GLU A 330 20.35 -15.97 -8.02
C GLU A 330 19.75 -16.63 -9.26
N LEU A 331 18.72 -17.47 -9.11
CA LEU A 331 18.02 -18.08 -10.24
C LEU A 331 17.35 -17.03 -11.13
N PHE A 332 16.71 -16.00 -10.56
CA PHE A 332 16.17 -14.90 -11.34
C PHE A 332 17.26 -14.16 -12.12
N LYS A 333 18.39 -13.87 -11.51
CA LYS A 333 19.53 -13.24 -12.21
C LYS A 333 19.99 -14.10 -13.38
N ALA A 334 20.19 -15.38 -13.14
CA ALA A 334 20.65 -16.32 -14.18
C ALA A 334 19.63 -16.46 -15.32
N SER A 335 18.35 -16.69 -15.01
CA SER A 335 17.28 -16.85 -16.01
C SER A 335 17.09 -15.58 -16.84
N GLN A 336 17.08 -14.42 -16.22
CA GLN A 336 16.93 -13.15 -16.96
C GLN A 336 18.11 -12.88 -17.90
N ASN A 337 19.33 -13.17 -17.45
CA ASN A 337 20.52 -13.06 -18.32
C ASN A 337 20.46 -14.03 -19.52
N GLU A 338 19.85 -15.21 -19.36
CA GLU A 338 19.63 -16.14 -20.47
C GLU A 338 18.54 -15.62 -21.42
N TRP A 339 17.44 -15.11 -20.91
CA TRP A 339 16.35 -14.55 -21.70
C TRP A 339 16.77 -13.32 -22.49
N GLU A 340 17.59 -12.41 -21.93
CA GLU A 340 18.15 -11.26 -22.65
C GLU A 340 19.02 -11.66 -23.85
N LYS A 341 19.68 -12.82 -23.79
CA LYS A 341 20.47 -13.34 -24.92
C LYS A 341 19.60 -13.92 -26.03
N ILE A 342 18.43 -14.44 -25.68
CA ILE A 342 17.49 -15.10 -26.61
C ILE A 342 16.58 -14.07 -27.26
N ASP A 343 16.09 -13.13 -26.48
CA ASP A 343 15.15 -12.07 -26.88
C ASP A 343 15.74 -10.69 -26.57
N PRO A 344 16.20 -9.95 -27.57
CA PRO A 344 16.74 -8.60 -27.40
C PRO A 344 15.72 -7.58 -26.86
N ASP A 345 14.42 -7.84 -27.06
CA ASP A 345 13.33 -6.98 -26.59
C ASP A 345 12.88 -7.32 -25.16
N PHE A 346 13.45 -8.39 -24.57
CA PHE A 346 13.17 -8.75 -23.19
C PHE A 346 13.62 -7.64 -22.22
N VAL A 347 12.71 -7.20 -21.38
CA VAL A 347 13.00 -6.23 -20.33
C VAL A 347 13.06 -6.94 -18.97
N PRO A 348 14.23 -7.03 -18.32
CA PRO A 348 14.36 -7.71 -17.04
C PRO A 348 13.47 -7.11 -15.96
N LEU A 349 12.98 -7.96 -15.07
CA LEU A 349 12.26 -7.54 -13.87
C LEU A 349 13.23 -6.98 -12.84
N SER A 350 12.83 -5.93 -12.17
CA SER A 350 13.54 -5.35 -11.04
C SER A 350 13.24 -6.14 -9.77
N ILE A 351 14.18 -6.93 -9.31
CA ILE A 351 13.99 -7.85 -8.19
C ILE A 351 14.91 -7.46 -7.04
N SER A 352 14.38 -7.52 -5.81
CA SER A 352 15.17 -7.42 -4.59
C SER A 352 14.70 -8.47 -3.59
N ALA A 353 15.47 -8.69 -2.52
CA ALA A 353 15.08 -9.61 -1.45
C ALA A 353 15.27 -8.94 -0.08
N VAL A 354 14.34 -9.24 0.83
CA VAL A 354 14.33 -8.70 2.19
C VAL A 354 14.14 -9.86 3.17
N PHE A 355 15.12 -10.04 4.02
CA PHE A 355 15.11 -10.98 5.15
C PHE A 355 16.00 -10.42 6.26
N SER A 356 15.76 -10.84 7.51
CA SER A 356 16.52 -10.34 8.66
C SER A 356 18.01 -10.70 8.53
N PRO A 357 18.93 -9.73 8.67
CA PRO A 357 20.37 -10.00 8.57
C PRO A 357 20.85 -10.87 9.73
N PRO A 358 21.80 -11.81 9.52
CA PRO A 358 22.39 -12.59 10.59
C PRO A 358 23.33 -11.76 11.48
N GLY A 359 23.40 -12.12 12.77
CA GLY A 359 24.37 -11.57 13.74
C GLY A 359 23.89 -10.33 14.50
N ASP A 360 24.75 -9.82 15.38
CA ASP A 360 24.54 -8.65 16.23
C ASP A 360 24.81 -7.36 15.44
N VAL A 361 23.85 -6.92 14.64
CA VAL A 361 24.07 -5.76 13.75
C VAL A 361 23.66 -4.46 14.46
N SER A 362 22.41 -4.31 14.82
CA SER A 362 21.91 -3.15 15.59
C SER A 362 20.84 -3.60 16.59
N ALA A 363 20.49 -2.74 17.53
CA ALA A 363 19.39 -3.02 18.47
C ALA A 363 18.06 -3.19 17.71
N ASP A 364 17.89 -2.49 16.61
CA ASP A 364 16.70 -2.50 15.78
C ASP A 364 16.59 -3.81 14.99
N VAL A 365 17.69 -4.28 14.41
CA VAL A 365 17.75 -5.56 13.69
C VAL A 365 17.52 -6.73 14.65
N ARG A 366 18.08 -6.67 15.86
CA ARG A 366 17.87 -7.71 16.88
C ARG A 366 16.38 -7.83 17.24
N GLN A 367 15.67 -6.71 17.35
CA GLN A 367 14.24 -6.70 17.61
C GLN A 367 13.45 -7.30 16.41
N ILE A 368 13.84 -6.99 15.15
CA ILE A 368 13.23 -7.60 13.97
C ILE A 368 13.41 -9.12 13.98
N GLN A 369 14.58 -9.62 14.39
CA GLN A 369 14.84 -11.05 14.49
C GLN A 369 13.99 -11.73 15.57
N GLU A 370 13.80 -11.09 16.72
CA GLU A 370 12.95 -11.60 17.80
C GLU A 370 11.48 -11.74 17.33
N ASP A 371 11.05 -10.86 16.44
CA ASP A 371 9.70 -10.87 15.85
C ASP A 371 9.51 -11.92 14.73
N LEU A 372 10.59 -12.55 14.24
CA LEU A 372 10.62 -13.48 13.13
C LEU A 372 11.33 -14.81 13.52
N PRO A 373 10.69 -15.67 14.31
CA PRO A 373 11.33 -16.87 14.87
C PRO A 373 11.91 -17.81 13.81
N GLN A 374 11.25 -17.96 12.65
CA GLN A 374 11.74 -18.79 11.57
C GLN A 374 13.01 -18.22 10.93
N GLU A 375 13.04 -16.94 10.62
CA GLU A 375 14.22 -16.28 10.08
C GLU A 375 15.36 -16.25 11.10
N GLN A 376 15.05 -16.15 12.40
CA GLN A 376 16.04 -16.25 13.47
C GLN A 376 16.68 -17.63 13.50
N GLU A 377 15.91 -18.71 13.38
CA GLU A 377 16.43 -20.07 13.33
C GLU A 377 17.26 -20.31 12.07
N ASP A 378 16.76 -19.85 10.92
CA ASP A 378 17.48 -19.91 9.65
C ASP A 378 18.85 -19.19 9.76
N ASN A 379 18.90 -18.02 10.43
CA ASN A 379 20.13 -17.24 10.60
C ASN A 379 21.19 -17.89 11.49
N ARG A 380 20.82 -18.88 12.31
CA ARG A 380 21.79 -19.67 13.10
C ARG A 380 22.61 -20.61 12.24
N GLN A 381 22.09 -20.97 11.07
CA GLN A 381 22.76 -21.87 10.12
C GLN A 381 23.48 -21.04 9.07
N ASP A 382 24.82 -21.21 8.95
CA ASP A 382 25.70 -20.52 8.00
C ASP A 382 25.47 -18.98 7.89
N PRO A 383 25.63 -18.24 9.01
CA PRO A 383 25.36 -16.80 9.04
C PRO A 383 26.24 -15.99 8.09
N GLU A 384 27.50 -16.42 7.84
CA GLU A 384 28.43 -15.67 6.99
C GLU A 384 28.03 -15.73 5.50
N ASN A 385 27.50 -16.85 5.03
CA ASN A 385 27.01 -16.96 3.67
C ASN A 385 25.79 -16.04 3.46
N LYS A 386 24.82 -16.07 4.39
CA LYS A 386 23.64 -15.20 4.35
C LYS A 386 23.99 -13.72 4.41
N LYS A 387 24.96 -13.35 5.24
CA LYS A 387 25.48 -11.99 5.32
C LYS A 387 26.09 -11.54 4.00
N ARG A 388 26.87 -12.42 3.35
CA ARG A 388 27.48 -12.15 2.04
C ARG A 388 26.41 -11.97 0.97
N ALA A 389 25.44 -12.89 0.91
CA ALA A 389 24.33 -12.82 -0.03
C ALA A 389 23.52 -11.53 0.12
N LEU A 390 23.16 -11.15 1.36
CA LEU A 390 22.44 -9.91 1.62
C LEU A 390 23.23 -8.67 1.22
N LYS A 391 24.56 -8.65 1.45
CA LYS A 391 25.44 -7.58 0.95
C LYS A 391 25.41 -7.46 -0.57
N THR A 392 25.42 -8.60 -1.29
CA THR A 392 25.30 -8.62 -2.75
C THR A 392 23.96 -8.08 -3.20
N ILE A 393 22.87 -8.50 -2.59
CA ILE A 393 21.50 -8.03 -2.89
C ILE A 393 21.38 -6.51 -2.68
N ILE A 394 21.89 -6.00 -1.56
CA ILE A 394 21.89 -4.55 -1.26
C ILE A 394 22.77 -3.79 -2.27
N SER A 395 23.94 -4.34 -2.66
CA SER A 395 24.80 -3.73 -3.67
C SER A 395 24.11 -3.63 -5.04
N ASP A 396 23.46 -4.70 -5.48
CA ASP A 396 22.71 -4.73 -6.74
C ASP A 396 21.52 -3.74 -6.70
N TYR A 397 20.84 -3.66 -5.55
CA TYR A 397 19.79 -2.68 -5.30
C TYR A 397 20.31 -1.25 -5.39
N ASN A 398 21.43 -0.95 -4.73
CA ASN A 398 22.06 0.37 -4.76
C ASN A 398 22.44 0.78 -6.18
N ALA A 399 23.05 -0.14 -6.95
CA ALA A 399 23.41 0.13 -8.33
C ALA A 399 22.20 0.44 -9.22
N ARG A 400 21.07 -0.23 -8.99
CA ARG A 400 19.83 -0.02 -9.75
C ARG A 400 19.08 1.25 -9.32
N CYS A 401 19.02 1.49 -8.02
CA CYS A 401 18.19 2.54 -7.43
C CYS A 401 18.94 3.84 -7.14
N GLY A 402 20.25 3.92 -7.46
CA GLY A 402 21.07 5.09 -7.17
C GLY A 402 21.17 5.40 -5.67
N THR A 403 21.14 4.37 -4.81
CA THR A 403 21.23 4.49 -3.35
C THR A 403 22.60 4.01 -2.81
N ASN A 404 22.84 4.14 -1.51
CA ASN A 404 24.09 3.74 -0.86
C ASN A 404 23.87 2.97 0.45
N HIS A 405 22.80 2.20 0.55
CA HIS A 405 22.48 1.41 1.73
C HIS A 405 23.58 0.41 2.07
N ARG A 406 23.70 0.10 3.37
CA ARG A 406 24.65 -0.87 3.91
C ARG A 406 23.92 -1.86 4.81
N ILE A 407 24.52 -3.05 4.98
CA ILE A 407 23.93 -4.07 5.84
C ILE A 407 23.91 -3.65 7.30
N GLU A 408 24.85 -2.82 7.74
CA GLU A 408 24.93 -2.24 9.08
C GLU A 408 23.74 -1.28 9.36
N GLU A 409 23.16 -0.70 8.30
CA GLU A 409 22.02 0.19 8.30
C GLU A 409 20.81 -0.46 7.60
N PHE A 410 20.59 -1.74 7.85
CA PHE A 410 19.56 -2.56 7.20
C PHE A 410 18.17 -1.92 7.27
N ASP A 411 17.85 -1.22 8.39
CA ASP A 411 16.58 -0.54 8.56
C ASP A 411 16.30 0.49 7.45
N LEU A 412 17.31 1.23 7.01
CA LEU A 412 17.18 2.22 5.94
C LEU A 412 16.91 1.56 4.59
N TYR A 413 17.61 0.46 4.29
CA TYR A 413 17.35 -0.36 3.11
C TYR A 413 15.91 -0.90 3.13
N TYR A 414 15.49 -1.47 4.25
CA TYR A 414 14.15 -2.03 4.42
C TYR A 414 13.06 -0.96 4.27
N GLN A 415 13.26 0.22 4.85
CA GLN A 415 12.32 1.34 4.72
C GLN A 415 12.22 1.84 3.27
N ASP A 416 13.33 1.97 2.54
CA ASP A 416 13.31 2.38 1.13
C ASP A 416 12.57 1.34 0.27
N VAL A 417 12.82 0.03 0.47
CA VAL A 417 12.07 -1.03 -0.20
C VAL A 417 10.57 -0.94 0.08
N GLN A 418 10.19 -0.75 1.35
CA GLN A 418 8.78 -0.59 1.74
C GLN A 418 8.14 0.61 1.04
N GLN A 419 8.80 1.75 1.02
CA GLN A 419 8.28 2.98 0.44
C GLN A 419 8.08 2.86 -1.08
N ARG A 420 9.02 2.21 -1.79
CA ARG A 420 8.90 1.95 -3.23
C ARG A 420 7.71 1.05 -3.55
N ILE A 421 7.40 0.07 -2.72
CA ILE A 421 6.24 -0.81 -2.90
C ILE A 421 4.95 -0.10 -2.47
N LYS A 422 4.98 0.66 -1.38
CA LYS A 422 3.79 1.25 -0.76
C LYS A 422 3.21 2.39 -1.58
N ASP A 423 4.05 3.32 -1.99
CA ASP A 423 3.63 4.58 -2.60
C ASP A 423 4.00 4.69 -4.08
N GLN A 424 4.77 3.71 -4.60
CA GLN A 424 5.37 3.76 -5.94
C GLN A 424 6.14 5.07 -6.20
N GLN A 425 6.70 5.67 -5.15
CA GLN A 425 7.55 6.84 -5.25
C GLN A 425 8.97 6.41 -5.61
N PHE A 426 9.31 6.54 -6.86
CA PHE A 426 10.64 6.27 -7.39
C PHE A 426 10.98 7.23 -8.53
N PRO A 427 12.26 7.63 -8.70
CA PRO A 427 12.68 8.44 -9.84
C PRO A 427 12.45 7.69 -11.15
N ASN A 428 12.39 8.46 -12.24
CA ASN A 428 12.29 7.91 -13.59
C ASN A 428 11.07 7.02 -13.82
N ALA A 429 9.94 7.30 -13.11
CA ALA A 429 8.67 6.61 -13.33
C ALA A 429 8.13 6.81 -14.76
N ASP A 430 8.55 7.89 -15.40
CA ASP A 430 8.26 8.30 -16.76
C ASP A 430 9.10 7.58 -17.84
N LEU A 431 10.19 6.92 -17.46
CA LEU A 431 11.01 6.16 -18.41
C LEU A 431 10.32 4.88 -18.87
N PRO A 432 10.70 4.34 -20.05
CA PRO A 432 10.32 2.99 -20.47
C PRO A 432 10.64 1.96 -19.38
N LYS A 433 9.97 0.79 -19.41
CA LYS A 433 10.18 -0.30 -18.45
C LYS A 433 11.67 -0.53 -18.13
N LYS A 434 12.53 -0.47 -19.14
CA LYS A 434 14.00 -0.49 -19.00
C LYS A 434 14.48 0.86 -18.49
N GLY A 435 15.07 0.87 -17.28
CA GLY A 435 15.61 2.09 -16.64
C GLY A 435 14.73 2.70 -15.55
N ARG A 436 13.53 2.19 -15.31
CA ARG A 436 12.74 2.59 -14.14
C ARG A 436 13.36 2.08 -12.85
N GLU A 437 13.38 2.91 -11.83
CA GLU A 437 13.83 2.50 -10.49
C GLU A 437 12.73 1.80 -9.67
N LYS A 438 11.70 1.30 -10.32
CA LYS A 438 10.62 0.53 -9.73
C LYS A 438 11.12 -0.84 -9.29
N LEU A 439 10.61 -1.36 -8.17
CA LEU A 439 10.73 -2.76 -7.80
C LEU A 439 9.52 -3.52 -8.34
N ASP A 440 9.74 -4.52 -9.18
CA ASP A 440 8.69 -5.38 -9.69
C ASP A 440 8.36 -6.50 -8.70
N ILE A 441 9.38 -7.18 -8.16
CA ILE A 441 9.24 -8.28 -7.21
C ILE A 441 10.14 -8.06 -6.00
N THR A 442 9.58 -8.28 -4.81
CA THR A 442 10.35 -8.36 -3.57
C THR A 442 10.24 -9.78 -3.00
N ILE A 443 11.37 -10.48 -2.93
CA ILE A 443 11.46 -11.82 -2.36
C ILE A 443 11.54 -11.69 -0.84
N VAL A 444 10.72 -12.45 -0.12
CA VAL A 444 10.64 -12.41 1.35
C VAL A 444 10.50 -13.81 1.94
N VAL A 445 10.81 -13.95 3.23
CA VAL A 445 10.48 -15.16 4.00
C VAL A 445 9.23 -14.91 4.84
N ASP A 446 9.33 -14.07 5.86
CA ASP A 446 8.21 -13.67 6.72
C ASP A 446 7.99 -12.14 6.75
N MET A 447 9.02 -11.37 6.40
CA MET A 447 8.93 -9.92 6.32
C MET A 447 7.89 -9.51 5.26
N LEU A 448 7.18 -8.41 5.49
CA LEU A 448 6.10 -7.87 4.63
C LEU A 448 4.84 -8.75 4.50
N LEU A 449 4.85 -10.03 4.88
CA LEU A 449 3.66 -10.88 4.84
C LEU A 449 2.63 -10.48 5.91
N THR A 450 3.09 -9.83 6.98
CA THR A 450 2.24 -9.33 8.06
C THR A 450 2.56 -7.87 8.37
N GLY A 451 1.53 -7.04 8.66
CA GLY A 451 1.73 -5.65 9.07
C GLY A 451 2.00 -4.65 7.92
N PHE A 452 2.30 -5.10 6.72
CA PHE A 452 2.54 -4.23 5.56
C PHE A 452 1.24 -3.89 4.82
N ASP A 453 1.07 -2.65 4.42
CA ASP A 453 -0.11 -2.18 3.69
C ASP A 453 0.28 -1.35 2.47
N SER A 454 -0.17 -1.79 1.28
CA SER A 454 0.03 -1.10 0.02
C SER A 454 -1.17 -1.29 -0.92
N LYS A 455 -1.64 -0.20 -1.51
CA LYS A 455 -2.66 -0.23 -2.56
C LYS A 455 -2.10 -0.72 -3.89
N TYR A 456 -0.79 -0.53 -4.11
CA TYR A 456 -0.11 -0.88 -5.36
C TYR A 456 0.41 -2.31 -5.41
N LEU A 457 0.37 -3.04 -4.28
CA LEU A 457 0.66 -4.46 -4.24
C LEU A 457 -0.58 -5.24 -4.65
N ASN A 458 -0.55 -5.89 -5.82
CA ASN A 458 -1.67 -6.70 -6.29
C ASN A 458 -1.37 -8.19 -6.36
N THR A 459 -0.10 -8.60 -6.41
CA THR A 459 0.29 -9.99 -6.68
C THR A 459 1.14 -10.56 -5.54
N LEU A 460 0.82 -11.80 -5.15
CA LEU A 460 1.61 -12.62 -4.23
C LEU A 460 1.94 -13.94 -4.91
N TYR A 461 3.22 -14.21 -5.11
CA TYR A 461 3.77 -15.49 -5.48
C TYR A 461 4.06 -16.29 -4.22
N VAL A 462 3.65 -17.56 -4.15
CA VAL A 462 3.74 -18.37 -2.93
C VAL A 462 4.46 -19.68 -3.21
N ASP A 463 5.71 -19.79 -2.76
CA ASP A 463 6.45 -21.06 -2.65
C ASP A 463 6.76 -21.37 -1.20
N LYS A 464 5.73 -21.29 -0.36
CA LYS A 464 5.76 -21.50 1.08
C LYS A 464 4.47 -22.18 1.53
N ASN A 465 4.56 -23.12 2.47
CA ASN A 465 3.38 -23.74 3.07
C ASN A 465 2.74 -22.75 4.06
N LEU A 466 1.69 -22.10 3.63
CA LEU A 466 0.91 -21.19 4.48
C LEU A 466 -0.33 -21.89 5.01
N LYS A 467 -0.69 -21.66 6.27
CA LYS A 467 -1.86 -22.27 6.90
C LYS A 467 -2.67 -21.22 7.66
N HIS A 468 -3.98 -21.44 7.70
CA HIS A 468 -4.92 -20.68 8.52
C HIS A 468 -4.68 -19.15 8.50
N HIS A 469 -4.38 -18.55 9.67
CA HIS A 469 -4.18 -17.10 9.81
C HIS A 469 -3.02 -16.55 8.96
N GLY A 470 -1.90 -17.28 8.88
CA GLY A 470 -0.76 -16.86 8.06
C GLY A 470 -1.09 -16.78 6.57
N LEU A 471 -1.91 -17.73 6.06
CA LEU A 471 -2.39 -17.72 4.68
C LEU A 471 -3.26 -16.48 4.40
N ILE A 472 -4.28 -16.25 5.24
CA ILE A 472 -5.20 -15.12 5.05
C ILE A 472 -4.48 -13.77 5.19
N GLN A 473 -3.52 -13.67 6.12
CA GLN A 473 -2.74 -12.44 6.29
C GLN A 473 -1.87 -12.14 5.07
N ALA A 474 -1.19 -13.16 4.52
CA ALA A 474 -0.38 -13.01 3.32
C ALA A 474 -1.24 -12.63 2.10
N PHE A 475 -2.37 -13.32 1.88
CA PHE A 475 -3.30 -13.01 0.80
C PHE A 475 -3.87 -11.59 0.92
N SER A 476 -4.22 -11.17 2.14
CA SER A 476 -4.76 -9.84 2.42
C SER A 476 -3.77 -8.70 2.19
N ARG A 477 -2.50 -8.97 1.84
CA ARG A 477 -1.58 -7.93 1.35
C ARG A 477 -1.96 -7.44 -0.04
N THR A 478 -2.58 -8.30 -0.87
CA THR A 478 -2.88 -7.99 -2.28
C THR A 478 -4.26 -7.36 -2.50
N ASN A 479 -5.17 -7.44 -1.53
CA ASN A 479 -6.59 -7.11 -1.73
C ASN A 479 -7.00 -5.67 -1.35
N ARG A 480 -6.05 -4.75 -1.22
CA ARG A 480 -6.37 -3.34 -1.00
C ARG A 480 -7.00 -2.72 -2.24
N VAL A 481 -8.10 -2.01 -2.02
CA VAL A 481 -8.76 -1.27 -3.10
C VAL A 481 -7.88 -0.09 -3.50
N LEU A 482 -7.60 0.01 -4.78
CA LEU A 482 -6.98 1.18 -5.39
C LEU A 482 -8.01 1.88 -6.29
N ASN A 483 -8.38 1.20 -7.38
CA ASN A 483 -9.34 1.63 -8.39
C ASN A 483 -9.69 0.45 -9.32
N ASP A 484 -10.48 0.69 -10.34
CA ASP A 484 -10.94 -0.36 -11.28
C ASP A 484 -9.81 -0.99 -12.13
N THR A 485 -8.60 -0.43 -12.13
CA THR A 485 -7.43 -1.05 -12.79
C THR A 485 -6.86 -2.22 -11.99
N LYS A 486 -7.20 -2.31 -10.70
CA LYS A 486 -6.88 -3.40 -9.80
C LYS A 486 -8.16 -4.17 -9.46
N PRO A 487 -8.60 -5.11 -10.28
CA PRO A 487 -9.90 -5.78 -10.13
C PRO A 487 -9.95 -6.77 -8.96
N TYR A 488 -8.80 -7.32 -8.55
CA TYR A 488 -8.68 -8.31 -7.47
C TYR A 488 -7.25 -8.36 -6.90
N GLY A 489 -7.08 -9.08 -5.79
CA GLY A 489 -5.78 -9.52 -5.32
C GLY A 489 -5.39 -10.82 -6.00
N HIS A 490 -4.24 -10.87 -6.64
CA HIS A 490 -3.77 -12.04 -7.38
C HIS A 490 -2.81 -12.89 -6.56
N ILE A 491 -3.08 -14.19 -6.51
CA ILE A 491 -2.26 -15.18 -5.81
C ILE A 491 -1.85 -16.25 -6.82
N LEU A 492 -0.55 -16.51 -6.94
CA LEU A 492 -0.03 -17.64 -7.71
C LEU A 492 0.67 -18.59 -6.75
N ASP A 493 0.03 -19.73 -6.52
CA ASP A 493 0.47 -20.76 -5.57
C ASP A 493 1.24 -21.87 -6.26
N PHE A 494 2.50 -22.09 -5.86
CA PHE A 494 3.38 -23.15 -6.36
C PHE A 494 3.40 -24.40 -5.47
N ARG A 495 2.64 -24.42 -4.37
CA ARG A 495 2.58 -25.52 -3.42
C ARG A 495 1.31 -26.36 -3.52
N GLY A 496 0.36 -25.97 -4.37
CA GLY A 496 -0.90 -26.69 -4.56
C GLY A 496 -1.77 -26.70 -3.31
N GLN A 497 -1.86 -25.58 -2.59
CA GLN A 497 -2.51 -25.48 -1.28
C GLN A 497 -4.03 -25.24 -1.35
N GLN A 498 -4.71 -25.74 -2.36
CA GLN A 498 -6.14 -25.49 -2.55
C GLN A 498 -6.97 -25.87 -1.31
N ASP A 499 -6.71 -27.04 -0.70
CA ASP A 499 -7.44 -27.48 0.49
C ASP A 499 -7.19 -26.56 1.70
N ALA A 500 -5.95 -26.06 1.86
CA ALA A 500 -5.62 -25.11 2.92
C ALA A 500 -6.29 -23.75 2.71
N VAL A 501 -6.41 -23.29 1.45
CA VAL A 501 -7.14 -22.08 1.09
C VAL A 501 -8.62 -22.24 1.40
N ASP A 502 -9.25 -23.35 0.98
CA ASP A 502 -10.67 -23.62 1.22
C ASP A 502 -10.98 -23.72 2.73
N ALA A 503 -10.11 -24.40 3.50
CA ALA A 503 -10.23 -24.48 4.96
C ALA A 503 -10.09 -23.11 5.64
N ALA A 504 -9.15 -22.26 5.18
CA ALA A 504 -8.97 -20.94 5.72
C ALA A 504 -10.16 -20.00 5.38
N ILE A 505 -10.70 -20.08 4.16
CA ILE A 505 -11.90 -19.36 3.76
C ILE A 505 -13.09 -19.76 4.65
N ALA A 506 -13.32 -21.05 4.87
CA ALA A 506 -14.40 -21.53 5.72
C ALA A 506 -14.25 -21.04 7.17
N LEU A 507 -13.02 -21.09 7.73
CA LEU A 507 -12.75 -20.71 9.11
C LEU A 507 -12.94 -19.21 9.38
N PHE A 508 -12.54 -18.33 8.43
CA PHE A 508 -12.53 -16.86 8.64
C PHE A 508 -13.69 -16.12 7.98
N SER A 509 -14.66 -16.82 7.41
CA SER A 509 -15.84 -16.22 6.77
C SER A 509 -16.94 -15.80 7.74
N GLY A 510 -16.89 -16.24 8.98
CA GLY A 510 -17.96 -16.00 9.95
C GLY A 510 -19.24 -16.75 9.61
N ALA A 511 -20.40 -16.13 9.84
CA ALA A 511 -21.72 -16.75 9.65
C ALA A 511 -22.05 -17.13 8.19
N LYS A 512 -21.27 -16.71 7.20
CA LYS A 512 -21.53 -16.94 5.76
C LYS A 512 -20.63 -18.02 5.14
N ALA A 513 -20.19 -19.00 5.93
CA ALA A 513 -19.26 -20.05 5.49
C ALA A 513 -19.72 -20.80 4.24
N ASP A 514 -21.01 -21.06 4.08
CA ASP A 514 -21.58 -21.80 2.95
C ASP A 514 -21.38 -21.11 1.58
N LYS A 515 -21.34 -19.79 1.55
CA LYS A 515 -21.16 -18.97 0.33
C LYS A 515 -19.80 -18.28 0.28
N ALA A 516 -18.95 -18.54 1.25
CA ALA A 516 -17.71 -17.81 1.42
C ALA A 516 -16.81 -17.89 0.20
N ARG A 517 -16.68 -19.06 -0.42
CA ARG A 517 -15.85 -19.25 -1.62
C ARG A 517 -16.30 -18.37 -2.78
N GLU A 518 -17.61 -18.26 -3.03
CA GLU A 518 -18.18 -17.42 -4.09
C GLU A 518 -17.99 -15.93 -3.80
N ILE A 519 -17.97 -15.55 -2.52
CA ILE A 519 -17.77 -14.16 -2.10
C ILE A 519 -16.28 -13.79 -2.21
N TRP A 520 -15.38 -14.68 -1.73
CA TRP A 520 -13.96 -14.36 -1.63
C TRP A 520 -13.22 -14.48 -2.95
N LEU A 521 -13.59 -15.44 -3.81
CA LEU A 521 -12.92 -15.68 -5.07
C LEU A 521 -13.63 -15.01 -6.23
N VAL A 522 -12.85 -14.53 -7.21
CA VAL A 522 -13.41 -14.03 -8.45
C VAL A 522 -13.94 -15.18 -9.32
N ASP A 523 -14.83 -14.86 -10.24
CA ASP A 523 -15.37 -15.83 -11.18
C ASP A 523 -14.25 -16.40 -12.07
N ARG A 524 -14.39 -17.66 -12.50
CA ARG A 524 -13.44 -18.27 -13.43
C ARG A 524 -13.55 -17.64 -14.83
N ALA A 525 -12.48 -17.71 -15.63
CA ALA A 525 -12.38 -17.11 -16.94
C ALA A 525 -13.60 -17.35 -17.87
N PRO A 526 -14.16 -18.58 -18.02
CA PRO A 526 -15.32 -18.79 -18.87
C PRO A 526 -16.52 -17.92 -18.51
N VAL A 527 -16.82 -17.79 -17.21
CA VAL A 527 -17.94 -16.96 -16.72
C VAL A 527 -17.71 -15.46 -17.03
N VAL A 528 -16.47 -14.99 -16.87
CA VAL A 528 -16.13 -13.59 -17.14
C VAL A 528 -16.15 -13.30 -18.65
N ILE A 529 -15.74 -14.27 -19.47
CA ILE A 529 -15.81 -14.18 -20.95
C ILE A 529 -17.27 -14.08 -21.40
N ASP A 530 -18.16 -14.88 -20.84
CA ASP A 530 -19.60 -14.79 -21.14
C ASP A 530 -20.17 -13.42 -20.75
N LYS A 531 -19.82 -12.90 -19.58
CA LYS A 531 -20.18 -11.55 -19.13
C LYS A 531 -19.62 -10.46 -20.05
N LEU A 532 -18.38 -10.61 -20.56
CA LEU A 532 -17.80 -9.68 -21.53
C LEU A 532 -18.58 -9.67 -22.83
N LYS A 533 -18.97 -10.85 -23.33
CA LYS A 533 -19.80 -10.99 -24.53
C LYS A 533 -21.16 -10.29 -24.37
N GLU A 534 -21.82 -10.49 -23.22
CA GLU A 534 -23.07 -9.80 -22.89
C GLU A 534 -22.90 -8.28 -22.82
N ALA A 535 -21.84 -7.81 -22.15
CA ALA A 535 -21.56 -6.38 -22.01
C ALA A 535 -21.24 -5.73 -23.38
N ARG A 536 -20.48 -6.42 -24.24
CA ARG A 536 -20.20 -5.96 -25.61
C ARG A 536 -21.48 -5.89 -26.46
N GLN A 537 -22.36 -6.90 -26.34
CA GLN A 537 -23.66 -6.89 -27.01
C GLN A 537 -24.55 -5.75 -26.50
N ALA A 538 -24.55 -5.48 -25.18
CA ALA A 538 -25.30 -4.37 -24.61
C ALA A 538 -24.81 -3.01 -25.15
N LEU A 539 -23.48 -2.84 -25.30
CA LEU A 539 -22.89 -1.64 -25.89
C LEU A 539 -23.33 -1.49 -27.35
N GLN A 540 -23.33 -2.57 -28.14
CA GLN A 540 -23.76 -2.56 -29.51
C GLN A 540 -25.25 -2.23 -29.66
N ASN A 541 -26.11 -2.84 -28.85
CA ASN A 541 -27.54 -2.57 -28.81
C ASN A 541 -27.83 -1.11 -28.45
N PHE A 542 -27.09 -0.57 -27.48
CA PHE A 542 -27.19 0.85 -27.10
C PHE A 542 -26.84 1.74 -28.32
N MET A 543 -25.70 1.53 -28.97
CA MET A 543 -25.29 2.33 -30.13
C MET A 543 -26.33 2.24 -31.28
N GLN A 544 -26.87 1.06 -31.56
CA GLN A 544 -27.93 0.86 -32.55
C GLN A 544 -29.22 1.61 -32.16
N SER A 545 -29.59 1.67 -30.88
CA SER A 545 -30.77 2.44 -30.44
C SER A 545 -30.60 3.95 -30.68
N GLN A 546 -29.35 4.42 -30.77
CA GLN A 546 -29.00 5.80 -31.13
C GLN A 546 -28.89 6.01 -32.67
N GLY A 547 -29.21 4.98 -33.48
CA GLY A 547 -29.11 5.03 -34.95
C GLY A 547 -27.67 4.94 -35.49
N LEU A 548 -26.76 4.38 -34.69
CA LEU A 548 -25.32 4.28 -35.00
C LEU A 548 -24.94 2.81 -35.27
N ALA A 549 -23.90 2.58 -36.07
CA ALA A 549 -23.47 1.23 -36.44
C ALA A 549 -22.77 0.47 -35.30
N GLY A 550 -22.35 1.15 -34.22
CA GLY A 550 -21.71 0.55 -33.06
C GLY A 550 -20.21 0.42 -33.19
N LYS A 551 -19.60 1.21 -34.07
CA LYS A 551 -18.14 1.33 -34.17
C LYS A 551 -17.60 2.42 -33.21
N PRO A 552 -16.31 2.35 -32.80
CA PRO A 552 -15.73 3.36 -31.96
C PRO A 552 -15.88 4.80 -32.49
N GLU A 553 -15.69 5.03 -33.79
CA GLU A 553 -15.78 6.36 -34.39
C GLU A 553 -17.21 6.95 -34.36
N ASP A 554 -18.22 6.10 -34.19
CA ASP A 554 -19.61 6.54 -34.11
C ASP A 554 -19.96 7.24 -32.81
N VAL A 555 -19.16 7.03 -31.75
CA VAL A 555 -19.37 7.63 -30.40
C VAL A 555 -19.37 9.16 -30.49
N ALA A 556 -18.58 9.75 -31.36
CA ALA A 556 -18.54 11.20 -31.56
C ALA A 556 -19.90 11.75 -32.09
N ASN A 557 -20.75 10.91 -32.72
CA ASN A 557 -22.04 11.26 -33.26
C ASN A 557 -23.20 11.14 -32.24
N LEU A 558 -22.94 10.76 -30.99
CA LEU A 558 -23.95 10.67 -29.95
C LEU A 558 -24.57 12.05 -29.68
N LYS A 559 -25.89 12.12 -29.74
CA LYS A 559 -26.68 13.35 -29.55
C LYS A 559 -27.18 13.48 -28.14
N GLY A 560 -26.86 14.59 -27.52
CA GLY A 560 -27.25 14.92 -26.15
C GLY A 560 -26.36 14.29 -25.07
N ASP A 561 -26.43 14.84 -23.87
CA ASP A 561 -25.59 14.42 -22.75
C ASP A 561 -26.07 13.11 -22.13
N GLU A 562 -27.39 12.85 -22.18
CA GLU A 562 -27.96 11.57 -21.72
C GLU A 562 -27.40 10.38 -22.49
N ALA A 563 -27.30 10.48 -23.82
CA ALA A 563 -26.70 9.42 -24.64
C ALA A 563 -25.21 9.24 -24.35
N ARG A 564 -24.49 10.33 -24.11
CA ARG A 564 -23.06 10.29 -23.71
C ARG A 564 -22.86 9.65 -22.35
N VAL A 565 -23.69 9.99 -21.36
CA VAL A 565 -23.67 9.36 -20.03
C VAL A 565 -23.95 7.86 -20.14
N ALA A 566 -24.97 7.47 -20.88
CA ALA A 566 -25.32 6.06 -21.10
C ALA A 566 -24.18 5.27 -21.79
N PHE A 567 -23.50 5.89 -22.76
CA PHE A 567 -22.30 5.30 -23.37
C PHE A 567 -21.20 5.08 -22.34
N VAL A 568 -20.87 6.11 -21.54
CA VAL A 568 -19.84 6.04 -20.51
C VAL A 568 -20.12 4.90 -19.53
N GLU A 569 -21.35 4.78 -19.03
CA GLU A 569 -21.73 3.72 -18.10
C GLU A 569 -21.72 2.32 -18.73
N THR A 570 -22.15 2.20 -19.97
CA THR A 570 -22.20 0.92 -20.68
C THR A 570 -20.78 0.44 -21.01
N PHE A 571 -19.92 1.33 -21.53
CA PHE A 571 -18.54 0.99 -21.86
C PHE A 571 -17.70 0.73 -20.60
N LYS A 572 -17.98 1.40 -19.49
CA LYS A 572 -17.35 1.13 -18.19
C LYS A 572 -17.47 -0.34 -17.79
N LYS A 573 -18.59 -1.00 -18.03
CA LYS A 573 -18.79 -2.43 -17.75
C LYS A 573 -17.89 -3.30 -18.63
N VAL A 574 -17.82 -3.00 -19.93
CA VAL A 574 -16.93 -3.70 -20.88
C VAL A 574 -15.47 -3.58 -20.43
N GLN A 575 -15.05 -2.37 -20.12
CA GLN A 575 -13.66 -2.09 -19.70
C GLN A 575 -13.27 -2.80 -18.40
N LYS A 576 -14.17 -2.87 -17.40
CA LYS A 576 -13.93 -3.61 -16.17
C LYS A 576 -13.69 -5.09 -16.41
N LEU A 577 -14.52 -5.72 -17.22
CA LEU A 577 -14.42 -7.14 -17.54
C LEU A 577 -13.16 -7.45 -18.35
N GLN A 578 -12.83 -6.60 -19.33
CA GLN A 578 -11.58 -6.72 -20.09
C GLN A 578 -10.36 -6.58 -19.19
N THR A 579 -10.31 -5.56 -18.33
CA THR A 579 -9.20 -5.35 -17.37
C THR A 579 -9.06 -6.53 -16.41
N GLN A 580 -10.16 -7.16 -16.01
CA GLN A 580 -10.13 -8.37 -15.19
C GLN A 580 -9.50 -9.54 -15.94
N LEU A 581 -9.92 -9.79 -17.20
CA LEU A 581 -9.39 -10.87 -18.04
C LEU A 581 -7.92 -10.65 -18.42
N ASP A 582 -7.52 -9.41 -18.70
CA ASP A 582 -6.14 -9.06 -19.04
C ASP A 582 -5.13 -9.42 -17.90
N GLN A 583 -5.61 -9.56 -16.67
CA GLN A 583 -4.77 -9.91 -15.52
C GLN A 583 -4.89 -11.40 -15.11
N TYR A 584 -5.69 -12.21 -15.81
CA TYR A 584 -5.73 -13.65 -15.56
C TYR A 584 -4.46 -14.34 -16.11
N THR A 585 -3.84 -15.15 -15.28
CA THR A 585 -2.61 -15.88 -15.62
C THR A 585 -2.85 -17.35 -15.99
N ASP A 586 -4.11 -17.78 -15.91
CA ASP A 586 -4.57 -19.15 -16.16
C ASP A 586 -5.48 -19.29 -17.41
N LEU A 587 -5.48 -18.26 -18.28
CA LEU A 587 -6.20 -18.32 -19.57
C LEU A 587 -5.61 -19.38 -20.49
N THR A 588 -6.47 -20.23 -21.05
CA THR A 588 -6.06 -21.13 -22.13
C THR A 588 -5.91 -20.37 -23.45
N PRO A 589 -5.14 -20.89 -24.42
CA PRO A 589 -5.03 -20.28 -25.75
C PRO A 589 -6.40 -20.07 -26.44
N GLU A 590 -7.32 -21.01 -26.25
CA GLU A 590 -8.68 -20.92 -26.82
C GLU A 590 -9.48 -19.80 -26.16
N GLN A 591 -9.36 -19.61 -24.85
CA GLN A 591 -10.00 -18.53 -24.13
C GLN A 591 -9.44 -17.17 -24.54
N ALA A 592 -8.12 -17.05 -24.66
CA ALA A 592 -7.48 -15.83 -25.17
C ALA A 592 -7.94 -15.49 -26.59
N ALA A 593 -8.04 -16.48 -27.48
CA ALA A 593 -8.58 -16.30 -28.83
C ALA A 593 -10.06 -15.87 -28.81
N ALA A 594 -10.88 -16.47 -27.94
CA ALA A 594 -12.29 -16.10 -27.79
C ALA A 594 -12.47 -14.64 -27.33
N ILE A 595 -11.63 -14.16 -26.40
CA ILE A 595 -11.63 -12.75 -25.96
C ILE A 595 -11.33 -11.82 -27.14
N GLN A 596 -10.31 -12.13 -27.95
CA GLN A 596 -9.95 -11.34 -29.13
C GLN A 596 -11.03 -11.34 -30.23
N ILE A 597 -11.85 -12.38 -30.31
CA ILE A 597 -13.00 -12.43 -31.23
C ILE A 597 -14.13 -11.53 -30.71
N ILE A 598 -14.40 -11.52 -29.40
CA ILE A 598 -15.47 -10.71 -28.79
C ILE A 598 -15.12 -9.22 -28.88
N LEU A 599 -13.87 -8.88 -28.59
CA LEU A 599 -13.38 -7.49 -28.53
C LEU A 599 -11.90 -7.43 -28.92
N PRO A 600 -11.58 -7.20 -30.22
CA PRO A 600 -10.20 -7.01 -30.66
C PRO A 600 -9.50 -5.87 -29.93
N ASN A 601 -8.20 -6.01 -29.66
CA ASN A 601 -7.42 -5.01 -28.91
C ASN A 601 -7.48 -3.61 -29.56
N ASP A 602 -7.43 -3.53 -30.89
CA ASP A 602 -7.49 -2.26 -31.61
C ASP A 602 -8.86 -1.58 -31.44
N GLU A 603 -9.95 -2.35 -31.48
CA GLU A 603 -11.30 -1.87 -31.23
C GLU A 603 -11.46 -1.40 -29.77
N MET A 604 -10.95 -2.17 -28.81
CA MET A 604 -10.95 -1.79 -27.40
C MET A 604 -10.19 -0.49 -27.14
N ASN A 605 -9.03 -0.31 -27.74
CA ASN A 605 -8.23 0.91 -27.61
C ASN A 605 -8.91 2.12 -28.26
N ALA A 606 -9.56 1.92 -29.40
CA ALA A 606 -10.35 2.97 -30.06
C ALA A 606 -11.56 3.40 -29.20
N PHE A 607 -12.29 2.47 -28.61
CA PHE A 607 -13.38 2.78 -27.67
C PHE A 607 -12.87 3.49 -26.41
N ARG A 608 -11.69 3.11 -25.88
CA ARG A 608 -11.05 3.81 -24.74
C ARG A 608 -10.78 5.28 -25.08
N GLY A 609 -10.27 5.56 -26.27
CA GLY A 609 -10.05 6.94 -26.74
C GLY A 609 -11.35 7.76 -26.75
N GLN A 610 -12.40 7.21 -27.34
CA GLN A 610 -13.72 7.87 -27.42
C GLN A 610 -14.37 8.02 -26.03
N TYR A 611 -14.21 7.02 -25.16
CA TYR A 611 -14.67 7.09 -23.77
C TYR A 611 -14.03 8.25 -23.02
N LEU A 612 -12.72 8.42 -23.13
CA LEU A 612 -11.97 9.50 -22.45
C LEU A 612 -12.40 10.87 -22.96
N GLU A 613 -12.54 11.04 -24.26
CA GLU A 613 -12.99 12.30 -24.85
C GLU A 613 -14.40 12.67 -24.38
N THR A 614 -15.32 11.69 -24.43
CA THR A 614 -16.71 11.88 -23.99
C THR A 614 -16.80 12.25 -22.51
N ALA A 615 -16.04 11.58 -21.69
CA ALA A 615 -16.03 11.79 -20.25
C ALA A 615 -15.41 13.15 -19.87
N GLN A 616 -14.35 13.58 -20.55
CA GLN A 616 -13.76 14.92 -20.35
C GLN A 616 -14.76 16.02 -20.71
N ARG A 617 -15.48 15.85 -21.81
CA ARG A 617 -16.52 16.79 -22.23
C ARG A 617 -17.61 16.94 -21.16
N LEU A 618 -18.13 15.82 -20.66
CA LEU A 618 -19.15 15.81 -19.60
C LEU A 618 -18.64 16.44 -18.30
N ARG A 619 -17.40 16.17 -17.93
CA ARG A 619 -16.76 16.77 -16.74
C ARG A 619 -16.57 18.27 -16.87
N ALA A 620 -16.15 18.76 -18.03
CA ALA A 620 -16.02 20.19 -18.27
C ALA A 620 -17.37 20.91 -18.13
N GLN A 621 -18.47 20.29 -18.56
CA GLN A 621 -19.82 20.80 -18.37
C GLN A 621 -20.23 20.80 -16.89
N GLN A 622 -19.89 19.74 -16.14
CA GLN A 622 -20.17 19.68 -14.69
C GLN A 622 -19.44 20.77 -13.90
N ALA A 623 -18.23 21.13 -14.31
CA ALA A 623 -17.42 22.18 -13.67
C ALA A 623 -17.85 23.61 -14.07
N SER A 624 -18.62 23.81 -15.16
CA SER A 624 -19.06 25.13 -15.61
C SER A 624 -20.19 25.66 -14.72
N THR A 625 -20.08 26.92 -14.29
CA THR A 625 -21.01 27.59 -13.36
C THR A 625 -22.23 28.25 -14.00
N GLY A 626 -22.45 28.09 -15.32
CA GLY A 626 -23.40 28.93 -16.08
C GLY A 626 -24.29 28.23 -17.11
N GLY A 627 -24.58 26.94 -17.03
CA GLY A 627 -25.49 26.22 -17.95
C GLY A 627 -26.57 25.41 -17.25
N GLU A 628 -27.66 25.09 -17.95
CA GLU A 628 -28.61 24.06 -17.50
C GLU A 628 -27.84 22.73 -17.36
N LYS A 629 -27.68 22.26 -16.12
CA LYS A 629 -27.01 21.00 -15.81
C LYS A 629 -28.02 19.86 -15.89
N SER A 630 -27.69 18.84 -16.63
CA SER A 630 -28.45 17.58 -16.59
C SER A 630 -28.17 16.88 -15.25
N GLU A 631 -29.23 16.49 -14.54
CA GLU A 631 -29.14 15.73 -13.29
C GLU A 631 -28.33 14.43 -13.46
N GLN A 632 -28.38 13.81 -14.61
CA GLN A 632 -27.65 12.60 -14.97
C GLN A 632 -26.15 12.85 -15.09
N VAL A 633 -25.71 14.02 -15.56
CA VAL A 633 -24.30 14.41 -15.60
C VAL A 633 -23.76 14.67 -14.20
N ASP A 634 -24.58 15.28 -13.31
CA ASP A 634 -24.18 15.54 -11.92
C ASP A 634 -24.04 14.24 -11.10
N GLN A 635 -24.76 13.18 -11.45
CA GLN A 635 -24.72 11.87 -10.77
C GLN A 635 -23.60 10.95 -11.34
N LEU A 636 -22.98 11.32 -12.46
CA LEU A 636 -21.94 10.50 -13.07
C LEU A 636 -20.70 10.40 -12.16
N ASP A 637 -20.27 9.16 -11.88
CA ASP A 637 -19.05 8.89 -11.14
C ASP A 637 -17.82 9.07 -12.02
N PHE A 638 -17.21 10.26 -11.95
CA PHE A 638 -15.99 10.58 -12.72
C PHE A 638 -14.71 9.99 -12.12
N GLU A 639 -14.73 9.37 -10.94
CA GLU A 639 -13.53 8.70 -10.40
C GLU A 639 -13.06 7.62 -11.36
N PHE A 640 -13.97 6.83 -11.93
CA PHE A 640 -13.59 5.84 -12.93
C PHE A 640 -13.00 6.45 -14.21
N VAL A 641 -13.49 7.60 -14.64
CA VAL A 641 -12.95 8.32 -15.79
C VAL A 641 -11.54 8.83 -15.50
N LEU A 642 -11.32 9.37 -14.32
CA LEU A 642 -9.97 9.75 -13.87
C LEU A 642 -9.03 8.55 -13.80
N PHE A 643 -9.54 7.38 -13.44
CA PHE A 643 -8.76 6.15 -13.37
C PHE A 643 -8.55 5.46 -14.71
N ALA A 644 -9.47 5.60 -15.65
CA ALA A 644 -9.21 5.20 -17.05
C ALA A 644 -8.10 6.07 -17.65
N SER A 645 -8.02 7.34 -17.28
CA SER A 645 -6.88 8.19 -17.64
C SER A 645 -5.60 7.80 -16.90
N ALA A 646 -5.67 7.27 -15.68
CA ALA A 646 -4.50 6.69 -14.98
C ALA A 646 -3.99 5.37 -15.59
N THR A 647 -4.76 4.73 -16.47
CA THR A 647 -4.28 3.64 -17.35
C THR A 647 -3.64 4.16 -18.64
N ILE A 648 -3.73 5.46 -18.92
CA ILE A 648 -2.92 6.09 -19.96
C ILE A 648 -1.49 6.11 -19.44
N ASP A 649 -0.77 5.06 -19.76
CA ASP A 649 0.65 4.94 -19.46
C ASP A 649 1.41 6.05 -20.21
N TYR A 650 2.53 6.48 -19.66
CA TYR A 650 3.49 7.38 -20.33
C TYR A 650 3.76 6.92 -21.77
N ASP A 651 3.86 5.62 -21.98
CA ASP A 651 4.02 5.01 -23.29
C ASP A 651 2.85 5.31 -24.24
N TYR A 652 1.63 5.34 -23.73
CA TYR A 652 0.45 5.71 -24.54
C TYR A 652 0.44 7.20 -24.90
N ILE A 653 0.81 8.09 -23.98
CA ILE A 653 0.93 9.54 -24.27
C ILE A 653 2.00 9.78 -25.32
N MET A 654 3.18 9.15 -25.20
CA MET A 654 4.23 9.27 -26.20
C MET A 654 3.80 8.76 -27.58
N LYS A 655 3.03 7.66 -27.62
CA LYS A 655 2.42 7.16 -28.85
C LYS A 655 1.39 8.14 -29.43
N LEU A 656 0.53 8.73 -28.61
CA LEU A 656 -0.41 9.76 -29.07
C LEU A 656 0.30 11.02 -29.60
N ILE A 657 1.39 11.43 -28.99
CA ILE A 657 2.22 12.54 -29.47
C ILE A 657 2.87 12.16 -30.81
N ALA A 658 3.36 10.92 -30.94
CA ALA A 658 3.89 10.40 -32.19
C ALA A 658 2.82 10.36 -33.31
N ASP A 659 1.63 9.86 -33.02
CA ASP A 659 0.50 9.85 -33.94
C ASP A 659 0.06 11.27 -34.36
N PHE A 660 0.08 12.22 -33.42
CA PHE A 660 -0.17 13.64 -33.71
C PHE A 660 0.90 14.22 -34.63
N SER A 661 2.18 13.88 -34.43
CA SER A 661 3.29 14.36 -35.26
C SER A 661 3.31 13.73 -36.66
N ALA A 662 2.85 12.46 -36.78
CA ALA A 662 2.91 11.69 -38.04
C ALA A 662 1.87 12.10 -39.10
N LYS A 663 0.78 12.76 -38.71
CA LYS A 663 -0.35 13.06 -39.61
C LYS A 663 -0.26 14.46 -40.23
N LYS A 664 -0.57 14.54 -41.53
CA LYS A 664 -0.66 15.82 -42.24
C LYS A 664 -1.73 16.72 -41.58
N PRO A 665 -1.48 18.05 -41.48
CA PRO A 665 -2.49 18.99 -41.00
C PRO A 665 -3.85 18.81 -41.66
N GLY A 666 -4.92 18.64 -40.89
CA GLY A 666 -6.29 18.47 -41.36
C GLY A 666 -6.80 17.02 -41.44
N LYS A 667 -5.96 15.99 -41.15
CA LYS A 667 -6.35 14.58 -41.03
C LYS A 667 -6.02 13.96 -39.67
N ALA A 668 -5.61 14.79 -38.70
CA ALA A 668 -5.34 14.31 -37.37
C ALA A 668 -6.65 13.85 -36.69
N THR A 669 -6.60 12.69 -36.01
CA THR A 669 -7.71 12.18 -35.19
C THR A 669 -7.91 12.98 -33.91
N MET A 670 -6.95 13.84 -33.56
CA MET A 670 -6.96 14.65 -32.34
C MET A 670 -6.27 15.99 -32.58
N SER A 671 -6.84 17.09 -32.09
CA SER A 671 -6.18 18.40 -32.11
C SER A 671 -5.08 18.50 -31.05
N ARG A 672 -4.18 19.50 -31.20
CA ARG A 672 -3.16 19.79 -30.17
C ARG A 672 -3.80 20.11 -28.82
N GLU A 673 -4.90 20.87 -28.83
CA GLU A 673 -5.64 21.24 -27.63
C GLU A 673 -6.29 20.04 -26.97
N GLN A 674 -6.79 19.09 -27.74
CA GLN A 674 -7.33 17.83 -27.23
C GLN A 674 -6.23 16.95 -26.63
N LEU A 675 -5.07 16.88 -27.25
CA LEU A 675 -3.90 16.15 -26.71
C LEU A 675 -3.42 16.77 -25.39
N ILE A 676 -3.30 18.11 -25.33
CA ILE A 676 -2.96 18.84 -24.12
C ILE A 676 -4.02 18.65 -23.04
N GLY A 677 -5.30 18.63 -23.39
CA GLY A 677 -6.40 18.36 -22.49
C GLY A 677 -6.34 16.96 -21.86
N LEU A 678 -5.98 15.94 -22.67
CA LEU A 678 -5.75 14.58 -22.21
C LEU A 678 -4.61 14.50 -21.18
N ILE A 679 -3.50 15.13 -21.47
CA ILE A 679 -2.33 15.20 -20.57
C ILE A 679 -2.69 15.96 -19.28
N ALA A 680 -3.48 17.03 -19.41
CA ALA A 680 -3.92 17.85 -18.28
C ALA A 680 -4.88 17.15 -17.34
N ALA A 681 -5.60 16.13 -17.79
CA ALA A 681 -6.58 15.38 -16.99
C ALA A 681 -5.97 14.29 -16.12
N ASP A 682 -4.70 13.94 -16.35
CA ASP A 682 -4.05 12.85 -15.60
C ASP A 682 -3.33 13.37 -14.34
N SER A 683 -3.77 12.86 -13.18
CA SER A 683 -3.20 13.24 -11.88
C SER A 683 -1.75 12.80 -11.67
N LYS A 684 -1.26 11.78 -12.39
CA LYS A 684 0.12 11.32 -12.35
C LYS A 684 1.10 12.31 -12.96
N PHE A 685 0.63 13.12 -13.90
CA PHE A 685 1.46 14.09 -14.60
C PHE A 685 1.30 15.51 -14.05
N ILE A 686 0.67 15.68 -12.88
CA ILE A 686 0.49 17.02 -12.29
C ILE A 686 1.83 17.77 -12.18
N GLU A 687 2.89 17.08 -11.80
CA GLU A 687 4.23 17.66 -11.68
C GLU A 687 4.96 17.82 -13.04
N GLU A 688 4.67 16.96 -14.02
CA GLU A 688 5.28 16.97 -15.35
C GLU A 688 4.36 17.58 -16.44
N ARG A 689 3.11 17.86 -16.08
CA ARG A 689 2.08 18.35 -16.99
C ARG A 689 2.53 19.59 -17.77
N ASP A 690 3.15 20.53 -17.08
CA ASP A 690 3.60 21.77 -17.69
C ASP A 690 4.77 21.52 -18.64
N ASP A 691 5.68 20.60 -18.29
CA ASP A 691 6.82 20.22 -19.11
C ASP A 691 6.39 19.45 -20.36
N ILE A 692 5.46 18.47 -20.25
CA ILE A 692 4.90 17.76 -21.40
C ILE A 692 4.08 18.71 -22.29
N THR A 693 3.28 19.57 -21.68
CA THR A 693 2.47 20.56 -22.43
C THR A 693 3.36 21.51 -23.21
N GLU A 694 4.44 21.99 -22.62
CA GLU A 694 5.42 22.87 -23.27
C GLU A 694 6.16 22.16 -24.40
N TYR A 695 6.53 20.90 -24.18
CA TYR A 695 7.13 20.05 -25.21
C TYR A 695 6.19 19.82 -26.39
N VAL A 696 4.91 19.45 -26.14
CA VAL A 696 3.89 19.28 -27.19
C VAL A 696 3.67 20.57 -27.97
N LYS A 697 3.73 21.75 -27.32
CA LYS A 697 3.64 23.04 -28.00
C LYS A 697 4.86 23.31 -28.90
N SER A 698 6.02 22.76 -28.59
CA SER A 698 7.24 22.92 -29.39
C SER A 698 7.24 22.05 -30.65
N LEU A 699 6.46 20.94 -30.67
CA LEU A 699 6.39 20.04 -31.81
C LEU A 699 5.54 20.62 -32.95
N ARG A 700 5.92 20.33 -34.22
CA ARG A 700 5.16 20.68 -35.40
C ARG A 700 4.37 19.48 -35.90
N ALA A 701 3.08 19.67 -36.22
CA ALA A 701 2.27 18.64 -36.84
C ALA A 701 2.80 18.33 -38.24
N GLY A 702 2.96 17.03 -38.57
CA GLY A 702 3.42 16.55 -39.86
C GLY A 702 4.94 16.33 -39.98
N GLU A 703 5.70 16.39 -38.89
CA GLU A 703 7.15 16.09 -38.88
C GLU A 703 7.46 14.59 -39.01
N GLY A 704 6.47 13.73 -38.84
CA GLY A 704 6.62 12.27 -39.05
C GLY A 704 7.56 11.60 -38.05
N LEU A 705 7.61 12.09 -36.81
CA LEU A 705 8.47 11.57 -35.74
C LEU A 705 7.86 10.28 -35.17
N ASP A 706 8.65 9.25 -35.04
CA ASP A 706 8.26 8.03 -34.36
C ASP A 706 8.31 8.17 -32.83
N GLU A 707 7.77 7.19 -32.12
CA GLU A 707 7.66 7.21 -30.67
C GLU A 707 9.03 7.29 -29.98
N SER A 708 10.06 6.65 -30.54
CA SER A 708 11.41 6.64 -29.98
C SER A 708 12.06 8.01 -30.07
N VAL A 709 11.88 8.71 -31.20
CA VAL A 709 12.37 10.08 -31.41
C VAL A 709 11.64 11.08 -30.51
N ILE A 710 10.32 10.93 -30.32
CA ILE A 710 9.54 11.76 -29.41
C ILE A 710 10.02 11.59 -27.97
N ARG A 711 10.28 10.35 -27.54
CA ARG A 711 10.80 10.06 -26.22
C ARG A 711 12.17 10.68 -25.99
N ALA A 712 13.09 10.47 -26.92
CA ALA A 712 14.43 11.05 -26.85
C ALA A 712 14.37 12.58 -26.82
N GLY A 713 13.56 13.19 -27.70
CA GLY A 713 13.36 14.62 -27.76
C GLY A 713 12.75 15.21 -26.46
N TYR A 714 11.83 14.49 -25.81
CA TYR A 714 11.28 14.93 -24.54
C TYR A 714 12.31 14.88 -23.41
N GLN A 715 13.16 13.86 -23.38
CA GLN A 715 14.25 13.78 -22.39
C GLN A 715 15.29 14.91 -22.60
N GLU A 716 15.63 15.20 -23.86
CA GLU A 716 16.52 16.33 -24.19
C GLU A 716 15.88 17.67 -23.79
N PHE A 717 14.57 17.84 -24.03
CA PHE A 717 13.83 19.02 -23.62
C PHE A 717 13.85 19.20 -22.09
N LYS A 718 13.58 18.15 -21.32
CA LYS A 718 13.65 18.17 -19.84
C LYS A 718 15.05 18.54 -19.36
N ALA A 719 16.07 17.92 -19.92
CA ALA A 719 17.47 18.19 -19.57
C ALA A 719 17.84 19.65 -19.88
N ALA A 720 17.46 20.15 -21.06
CA ALA A 720 17.71 21.55 -21.44
C ALA A 720 16.96 22.55 -20.55
N LYS A 721 15.72 22.26 -20.19
CA LYS A 721 14.91 23.10 -19.27
C LYS A 721 15.54 23.12 -17.87
N ALA A 722 15.92 21.97 -17.35
CA ALA A 722 16.58 21.82 -16.07
C ALA A 722 17.94 22.56 -16.01
N ALA A 723 18.70 22.53 -17.10
CA ALA A 723 19.96 23.28 -17.21
C ALA A 723 19.73 24.81 -17.24
N ARG A 724 18.65 25.27 -17.91
CA ARG A 724 18.27 26.68 -17.91
C ARG A 724 17.85 27.17 -16.52
N GLU A 725 16.96 26.43 -15.84
CA GLU A 725 16.53 26.77 -14.47
C GLU A 725 17.73 26.91 -13.52
N LEU A 726 18.72 26.02 -13.62
CA LEU A 726 19.97 26.11 -12.83
C LEU A 726 20.88 27.27 -13.25
N ALA A 727 20.96 27.54 -14.54
CA ALA A 727 21.74 28.69 -15.05
C ALA A 727 21.13 30.01 -14.57
N ASP A 728 19.80 30.13 -14.57
CA ASP A 728 19.08 31.27 -14.06
C ASP A 728 19.31 31.48 -12.56
N LEU A 729 19.26 30.40 -11.76
CA LEU A 729 19.60 30.43 -10.33
C LEU A 729 21.07 30.79 -10.11
N SER A 730 21.98 30.23 -10.90
CA SER A 730 23.41 30.56 -10.88
C SER A 730 23.63 32.07 -11.10
N ALA A 731 23.00 32.62 -12.12
CA ALA A 731 23.07 34.06 -12.43
C ALA A 731 22.44 34.91 -11.32
N LYS A 732 21.28 34.52 -10.80
CA LYS A 732 20.57 35.18 -9.69
C LYS A 732 21.43 35.30 -8.44
N HIS A 733 22.16 34.24 -8.15
CA HIS A 733 22.96 34.13 -6.93
C HIS A 733 24.45 34.45 -7.12
N GLY A 734 24.90 34.69 -8.38
CA GLY A 734 26.30 35.01 -8.69
C GLY A 734 27.25 33.87 -8.43
N LEU A 735 26.80 32.63 -8.67
CA LEU A 735 27.57 31.40 -8.47
C LEU A 735 28.02 30.83 -9.82
N PRO A 736 29.15 30.09 -9.90
CA PRO A 736 29.52 29.36 -11.11
C PRO A 736 28.50 28.26 -11.43
N ALA A 737 27.95 28.25 -12.64
CA ALA A 737 26.90 27.30 -13.04
C ALA A 737 27.34 25.83 -12.94
N ALA A 738 28.59 25.55 -13.30
CA ALA A 738 29.13 24.18 -13.22
C ALA A 738 29.25 23.67 -11.78
N GLU A 739 29.62 24.54 -10.83
CA GLU A 739 29.75 24.18 -9.41
C GLU A 739 28.37 23.96 -8.78
N LEU A 740 27.40 24.84 -9.10
CA LEU A 740 26.02 24.71 -8.65
C LEU A 740 25.40 23.42 -9.20
N GLN A 741 25.59 23.08 -10.47
CA GLN A 741 25.15 21.84 -11.07
C GLN A 741 25.77 20.62 -10.35
N SER A 742 27.11 20.63 -10.15
CA SER A 742 27.82 19.55 -9.46
C SER A 742 27.31 19.33 -8.03
N PHE A 743 27.02 20.45 -7.32
CA PHE A 743 26.43 20.39 -5.98
C PHE A 743 25.04 19.74 -5.99
N VAL A 744 24.14 20.19 -6.88
CA VAL A 744 22.79 19.64 -7.00
C VAL A 744 22.84 18.17 -7.38
N ASP A 745 23.68 17.79 -8.35
CA ASP A 745 23.82 16.39 -8.78
C ASP A 745 24.35 15.50 -7.65
N ALA A 746 25.29 16.00 -6.84
CA ALA A 746 25.81 15.26 -5.69
C ALA A 746 24.74 15.05 -4.60
N VAL A 747 23.91 16.06 -4.34
CA VAL A 747 22.80 15.96 -3.39
C VAL A 747 21.73 14.98 -3.90
N LEU A 748 21.37 15.08 -5.17
CA LEU A 748 20.35 14.22 -5.78
C LEU A 748 20.81 12.76 -5.87
N ALA A 749 22.08 12.51 -6.22
CA ALA A 749 22.64 11.16 -6.30
C ALA A 749 22.68 10.46 -4.92
N ARG A 750 22.98 11.20 -3.87
CA ARG A 750 23.10 10.66 -2.51
C ARG A 750 21.84 10.78 -1.69
N ARG A 751 20.93 11.68 -2.07
CA ARG A 751 19.76 12.13 -1.29
C ARG A 751 20.11 12.56 0.13
N ILE A 752 21.29 13.05 0.29
CA ILE A 752 21.79 13.62 1.54
C ILE A 752 22.29 15.03 1.22
N PHE A 753 21.73 15.99 1.92
CA PHE A 753 22.21 17.35 1.86
C PHE A 753 23.52 17.48 2.66
N ASP A 754 24.52 18.06 2.03
CA ASP A 754 25.85 18.24 2.60
C ASP A 754 26.12 19.74 2.81
N GLY A 755 26.02 20.19 4.07
CA GLY A 755 26.24 21.58 4.44
C GLY A 755 27.69 22.06 4.26
N GLU A 756 28.68 21.12 4.30
CA GLU A 756 30.08 21.47 4.02
C GLU A 756 30.26 21.83 2.55
N LYS A 757 29.68 21.06 1.66
CA LYS A 757 29.70 21.35 0.20
C LYS A 757 28.94 22.62 -0.15
N LEU A 758 27.84 22.95 0.54
CA LEU A 758 27.18 24.24 0.37
C LEU A 758 28.12 25.39 0.81
N THR A 759 28.86 25.15 1.87
CA THR A 759 29.89 26.07 2.36
C THR A 759 31.00 26.29 1.34
N GLU A 760 31.48 25.24 0.70
CA GLU A 760 32.49 25.29 -0.37
C GLU A 760 31.94 26.03 -1.61
N LEU A 761 30.69 25.78 -2.01
CA LEU A 761 30.01 26.40 -3.11
C LEU A 761 29.93 27.94 -2.94
N LEU A 762 29.74 28.43 -1.70
CA LEU A 762 29.64 29.84 -1.38
C LEU A 762 31.01 30.50 -1.09
N ALA A 763 32.09 29.75 -0.95
CA ALA A 763 33.41 30.28 -0.61
C ALA A 763 33.96 31.27 -1.62
N PRO A 764 33.77 31.13 -2.96
CA PRO A 764 34.27 32.07 -3.95
C PRO A 764 33.66 33.50 -3.83
N LEU A 765 32.54 33.67 -3.12
CA LEU A 765 31.90 34.96 -2.92
C LEU A 765 32.55 35.80 -1.82
N GLU A 766 33.55 35.32 -1.08
CA GLU A 766 34.29 36.00 -0.01
C GLU A 766 33.42 36.77 0.99
N LEU A 767 32.25 36.24 1.34
CA LEU A 767 31.27 36.93 2.18
C LEU A 767 31.61 36.82 3.66
N GLY A 768 31.47 37.94 4.42
CA GLY A 768 31.52 37.91 5.87
C GLY A 768 30.37 37.07 6.47
N TRP A 769 30.55 36.57 7.70
CA TRP A 769 29.67 35.55 8.33
C TRP A 769 28.16 35.88 8.23
N LYS A 770 27.72 37.09 8.56
CA LYS A 770 26.29 37.50 8.47
C LYS A 770 25.77 37.50 7.04
N ALA A 771 26.55 38.04 6.09
CA ALA A 771 26.18 38.11 4.69
C ALA A 771 26.14 36.70 4.07
N ARG A 772 27.00 35.80 4.50
CA ARG A 772 27.04 34.42 4.07
C ARG A 772 25.79 33.67 4.51
N THR A 773 25.39 33.76 5.80
CA THR A 773 24.16 33.09 6.31
C THR A 773 22.91 33.60 5.57
N GLN A 774 22.82 34.89 5.28
CA GLN A 774 21.72 35.44 4.49
C GLN A 774 21.71 34.93 3.05
N LYS A 775 22.88 34.81 2.44
CA LYS A 775 23.04 34.33 1.06
C LYS A 775 22.71 32.84 0.97
N GLU A 776 23.16 32.05 1.94
CA GLU A 776 22.83 30.62 2.11
C GLU A 776 21.33 30.43 2.20
N LEU A 777 20.64 31.14 3.07
CA LEU A 777 19.18 31.02 3.22
C LEU A 777 18.45 31.42 1.93
N ALA A 778 18.87 32.49 1.27
CA ALA A 778 18.28 32.94 0.02
C ALA A 778 18.50 31.95 -1.12
N LEU A 779 19.68 31.36 -1.22
CA LEU A 779 19.98 30.31 -2.21
C LEU A 779 19.14 29.04 -1.93
N MET A 780 19.08 28.62 -0.68
CA MET A 780 18.33 27.41 -0.32
C MET A 780 16.83 27.58 -0.49
N THR A 781 16.28 28.78 -0.26
CA THR A 781 14.86 29.07 -0.53
C THR A 781 14.48 28.81 -1.99
N ASP A 782 15.37 29.16 -2.93
CA ASP A 782 15.15 28.91 -4.37
C ASP A 782 15.52 27.46 -4.79
N LEU A 783 16.52 26.87 -4.14
CA LEU A 783 17.11 25.60 -4.55
C LEU A 783 16.34 24.38 -4.01
N VAL A 784 15.77 24.47 -2.79
CA VAL A 784 15.01 23.38 -2.16
C VAL A 784 13.81 22.94 -3.01
N PRO A 785 12.95 23.85 -3.52
CA PRO A 785 11.85 23.47 -4.41
C PRO A 785 12.34 22.75 -5.68
N LEU A 786 13.44 23.25 -6.28
CA LEU A 786 14.03 22.65 -7.47
C LEU A 786 14.60 21.25 -7.19
N MET A 787 15.32 21.08 -6.08
CA MET A 787 15.85 19.77 -5.68
C MET A 787 14.73 18.78 -5.36
N LYS A 788 13.67 19.22 -4.66
CA LYS A 788 12.48 18.39 -4.38
C LYS A 788 11.78 17.95 -5.66
N LYS A 789 11.57 18.87 -6.61
CA LYS A 789 11.00 18.57 -7.93
C LYS A 789 11.84 17.53 -8.66
N ARG A 790 13.17 17.67 -8.67
CA ARG A 790 14.09 16.72 -9.31
C ARG A 790 14.25 15.40 -8.56
N ALA A 791 14.06 15.41 -7.25
CA ALA A 791 14.04 14.19 -6.44
C ALA A 791 12.75 13.39 -6.62
N GLY A 792 11.76 13.88 -7.41
CA GLY A 792 10.50 13.18 -7.67
C GLY A 792 9.67 12.96 -6.42
N GLY A 793 9.61 13.96 -5.51
CA GLY A 793 8.87 13.86 -4.25
C GLY A 793 9.56 13.06 -3.15
N ARG A 794 10.79 12.58 -3.38
CA ARG A 794 11.55 11.84 -2.36
C ARG A 794 12.21 12.79 -1.36
N GLU A 795 12.21 12.37 -0.09
CA GLU A 795 12.87 13.10 0.99
C GLU A 795 14.40 13.12 0.76
N ILE A 796 14.97 14.31 0.83
CA ILE A 796 16.41 14.52 0.85
C ILE A 796 16.78 14.75 2.32
N SER A 797 17.55 13.85 2.90
CA SER A 797 17.97 13.94 4.30
C SER A 797 18.80 15.20 4.56
N GLY A 798 18.50 15.92 5.63
CA GLY A 798 19.20 17.15 6.03
C GLY A 798 18.62 18.45 5.48
N LEU A 799 17.64 18.44 4.57
CA LEU A 799 17.00 19.67 4.06
C LEU A 799 15.98 20.29 5.01
N LYS A 800 15.51 19.58 6.03
CA LYS A 800 14.50 20.10 6.99
C LYS A 800 14.86 21.47 7.63
N ALA A 801 16.12 21.77 7.78
CA ALA A 801 16.58 23.05 8.33
C ALA A 801 16.29 24.27 7.40
N TYR A 802 15.91 24.02 6.14
CA TYR A 802 15.64 25.04 5.12
C TYR A 802 14.21 24.96 4.55
N GLU A 803 13.34 24.17 5.19
CA GLU A 803 11.96 23.91 4.72
C GLU A 803 10.90 24.74 5.45
N ASP A 804 11.26 25.51 6.47
CA ASP A 804 10.38 26.39 7.27
C ASP A 804 10.23 27.80 6.67
#